data_f135e84dacbb61b1ca281d3fafbeb47b
#
_entry.id   f135e84dacbb61b1ca281d3fafbeb47b
#
_cell.length_a   1.000
_cell.length_b   1.000
_cell.length_c   1.000
_cell.angle_alpha   90.00
_cell.angle_beta   90.00
_cell.angle_gamma   90.00
#
_symmetry.space_group_name_H-M   'P 1'
#
loop_
_entity.id
_entity.type
_entity.pdbx_description
1 polymer ?
#
loop_
_entity_poly.entity_id
_entity_poly.type
_entity_poly.pdbx_seq_one_letter_code
_entity_poly.pdbx_strand_id
1 'polypeptide(L)'
;MGVKTSATLSLRLLWTCQHHSKNAFSVLSPFCQLSWLVLKVSQGVVQSPSQYSPLLNMLSLHAFQKQYPRRQPHTMLCDATPLVPLSLNRVIEQPITSTLPLFQLPVELINQVTPYFSKLDIQSLSLVDRDTNQLARALQFAHVTLDYSDHSMQILTKLKSEVECPSRRRHRLGACIRRLKVSTIREHFNAREQISFEELQGLSMPDRLRRIEAAKQAEACYLRSICGLLRHLPNLYILHWNDAGPLTDQMMSSIMASSIRHLKLDGPILNSQLLLPYYCGSWALEGLYLNVGRSFIDPAKGSVAPFVTSILKLVAPTLRQFVWCGYAERLSPSAYHIDEDIRFPVLCDVVLDQVKFKDMSSLQRFFPDETILRSVSVDSDLTVSRFLASRGRIPSLDSLRWDWSPSASEDEMIQFIHSNPQLLCLDVTKPLIPETIDTILVQRKQPRFDNLVSLHLVSQTSAFPPQTLTTIASIESLRHLWLSAGAQHGMRYQWEIDHDLIMESLKSLADLETIVFTRDSYQVNGHTLLDTSPERYYMNKVLPKDLLLNDYLTEDELKKADPNPILFDRSIRLQDTLRHLTWERWHQSQMVAYATEYSQVFTNLKWCFMGQLSMRIDESIFWKIAELEVEERDPTLTRLHAYWDRVTRNVN
;
A
#
# COMPACT_ATOMS: atom_id res chain seq x y z
N MET A 1 25.72 26.19 23.75
CA MET A 1 25.38 27.54 23.22
C MET A 1 24.68 27.51 21.83
N GLY A 2 24.48 26.39 21.19
CA GLY A 2 23.97 26.30 19.80
C GLY A 2 22.44 26.20 19.63
N VAL A 3 21.67 26.00 20.69
CA VAL A 3 20.20 25.79 20.57
C VAL A 3 19.38 27.10 20.67
N LYS A 4 19.96 28.14 21.24
CA LYS A 4 19.27 29.46 21.38
C LYS A 4 19.21 30.28 20.08
N THR A 5 20.07 30.03 19.10
CA THR A 5 20.11 30.81 17.85
C THR A 5 19.07 30.37 16.82
N SER A 6 18.68 29.08 16.79
CA SER A 6 17.68 28.59 15.86
C SER A 6 16.25 29.08 16.18
N ALA A 7 15.90 29.17 17.47
CA ALA A 7 14.58 29.65 17.90
C ALA A 7 14.37 31.15 17.61
N THR A 8 15.45 31.94 17.66
CA THR A 8 15.39 33.40 17.43
C THR A 8 15.21 33.75 15.96
N LEU A 9 15.71 32.94 15.03
CA LEU A 9 15.52 33.14 13.60
C LEU A 9 14.09 32.80 13.15
N SER A 10 13.52 31.72 13.68
CA SER A 10 12.11 31.34 13.44
C SER A 10 11.13 32.39 13.98
N LEU A 11 11.44 33.02 15.11
CA LEU A 11 10.64 34.09 15.70
C LEU A 11 10.67 35.40 14.89
N ARG A 12 11.79 35.73 14.25
CA ARG A 12 11.86 36.93 13.37
C ARG A 12 11.07 36.76 12.09
N LEU A 13 11.06 35.59 11.48
CA LEU A 13 10.24 35.29 10.28
C LEU A 13 8.75 35.34 10.60
N LEU A 14 8.35 34.87 11.78
CA LEU A 14 6.96 34.91 12.23
C LEU A 14 6.50 36.36 12.55
N TRP A 15 7.40 37.21 13.02
CA TRP A 15 7.06 38.61 13.35
C TRP A 15 6.83 39.45 12.07
N THR A 16 7.56 39.20 11.00
CA THR A 16 7.37 39.88 9.71
C THR A 16 6.05 39.48 9.02
N CYS A 17 5.59 38.26 9.22
CA CYS A 17 4.28 37.81 8.70
C CYS A 17 3.09 38.38 9.47
N GLN A 18 3.26 38.84 10.72
CA GLN A 18 2.18 39.35 11.56
C GLN A 18 1.68 40.76 11.13
N HIS A 19 2.47 41.48 10.35
CA HIS A 19 2.12 42.85 9.91
C HIS A 19 1.53 42.96 8.51
N HIS A 20 1.52 41.86 7.71
CA HIS A 20 0.96 41.85 6.35
C HIS A 20 -0.15 40.81 6.19
N SER A 21 -1.36 41.31 6.34
CA SER A 21 -2.64 40.76 5.85
C SER A 21 -3.20 39.46 6.49
N LYS A 22 -4.48 39.51 6.85
CA LYS A 22 -5.31 38.39 7.37
C LYS A 22 -5.44 37.21 6.39
N ASN A 23 -5.02 37.34 5.15
CA ASN A 23 -5.14 36.32 4.09
C ASN A 23 -3.89 35.44 3.91
N ALA A 24 -2.81 35.69 4.67
CA ALA A 24 -1.58 34.90 4.54
C ALA A 24 -1.66 33.50 5.21
N PHE A 25 -2.71 33.24 5.97
CA PHE A 25 -2.83 32.02 6.77
C PHE A 25 -3.03 30.74 5.94
N SER A 26 -3.63 30.87 4.75
CA SER A 26 -3.91 29.72 3.88
C SER A 26 -2.69 29.22 3.08
N VAL A 27 -1.58 29.95 3.11
CA VAL A 27 -0.38 29.66 2.29
C VAL A 27 0.74 29.01 3.12
N LEU A 28 0.62 28.98 4.45
CA LEU A 28 1.63 28.37 5.31
C LEU A 28 1.51 26.84 5.33
N SER A 29 2.66 26.17 5.34
CA SER A 29 2.66 24.70 5.49
C SER A 29 1.99 24.29 6.80
N PRO A 30 1.37 23.11 6.88
CA PRO A 30 0.71 22.60 8.10
C PRO A 30 1.61 22.64 9.35
N PHE A 31 2.92 22.50 9.15
CA PHE A 31 3.91 22.55 10.23
C PHE A 31 4.09 23.97 10.78
N CYS A 32 4.10 24.98 9.90
CA CYS A 32 4.15 26.39 10.32
C CYS A 32 2.87 26.81 11.02
N GLN A 33 1.72 26.28 10.60
CA GLN A 33 0.42 26.52 11.24
C GLN A 33 0.38 25.91 12.64
N LEU A 34 0.91 24.69 12.82
CA LEU A 34 0.99 24.02 14.12
C LEU A 34 1.91 24.77 15.09
N SER A 35 3.10 25.16 14.63
CA SER A 35 4.07 25.91 15.42
C SER A 35 3.49 27.26 15.88
N TRP A 36 2.74 27.93 15.01
CA TRP A 36 2.06 29.19 15.31
C TRP A 36 0.92 29.00 16.32
N LEU A 37 0.15 27.90 16.20
CA LEU A 37 -0.93 27.57 17.12
C LEU A 37 -0.40 27.24 18.52
N VAL A 38 0.67 26.45 18.60
CA VAL A 38 1.35 26.12 19.87
C VAL A 38 1.89 27.38 20.53
N LEU A 39 2.43 28.32 19.76
CA LEU A 39 2.92 29.60 20.28
C LEU A 39 1.80 30.48 20.83
N LYS A 40 0.64 30.52 20.15
CA LYS A 40 -0.53 31.27 20.63
C LYS A 40 -1.16 30.66 21.86
N VAL A 41 -1.22 29.35 21.97
CA VAL A 41 -1.72 28.64 23.16
C VAL A 41 -0.78 28.87 24.36
N SER A 42 0.53 28.85 24.14
CA SER A 42 1.51 29.11 25.19
C SER A 42 1.56 30.56 25.65
N GLN A 43 1.09 31.50 24.83
CA GLN A 43 0.98 32.94 25.19
C GLN A 43 -0.36 33.33 25.84
N GLY A 44 -1.26 32.37 26.07
CA GLY A 44 -2.57 32.65 26.72
C GLY A 44 -3.53 33.46 25.85
N VAL A 45 -3.28 33.64 24.56
CA VAL A 45 -4.09 34.45 23.65
C VAL A 45 -5.38 33.74 23.23
N VAL A 46 -5.51 32.44 23.52
CA VAL A 46 -6.68 31.60 23.17
C VAL A 46 -7.42 31.23 24.45
N GLN A 47 -8.59 31.78 24.64
CA GLN A 47 -9.41 31.58 25.87
C GLN A 47 -10.23 30.27 25.87
N SER A 48 -10.32 29.53 24.76
CA SER A 48 -11.10 28.28 24.71
C SER A 48 -10.53 27.27 23.71
N PRO A 49 -10.21 26.04 24.16
CA PRO A 49 -9.76 24.95 23.29
C PRO A 49 -10.82 24.45 22.26
N SER A 50 -12.09 24.73 22.52
CA SER A 50 -13.22 24.22 21.72
C SER A 50 -13.29 24.80 20.29
N GLN A 51 -12.77 26.02 20.09
CA GLN A 51 -12.79 26.66 18.75
C GLN A 51 -11.79 26.06 17.74
N TYR A 52 -10.78 25.33 18.22
CA TYR A 52 -9.73 24.74 17.37
C TYR A 52 -9.78 23.21 17.31
N SER A 53 -10.78 22.60 17.94
CA SER A 53 -11.01 21.16 17.92
C SER A 53 -11.04 20.57 16.49
N PRO A 54 -11.70 21.19 15.48
CA PRO A 54 -11.68 20.69 14.12
C PRO A 54 -10.29 20.77 13.45
N LEU A 55 -9.52 21.82 13.76
CA LEU A 55 -8.17 22.03 13.18
C LEU A 55 -7.13 21.11 13.83
N LEU A 56 -7.21 20.92 15.13
CA LEU A 56 -6.38 19.96 15.87
C LEU A 56 -6.71 18.52 15.46
N ASN A 57 -7.98 18.20 15.24
CA ASN A 57 -8.40 16.91 14.70
C ASN A 57 -7.92 16.72 13.25
N MET A 58 -7.99 17.74 12.40
CA MET A 58 -7.44 17.69 11.04
C MET A 58 -5.92 17.54 11.02
N LEU A 59 -5.20 18.24 11.88
CA LEU A 59 -3.73 18.18 11.94
C LEU A 59 -3.25 16.89 12.60
N SER A 60 -3.94 16.39 13.62
CA SER A 60 -3.68 15.06 14.18
C SER A 60 -4.01 13.95 13.18
N LEU A 61 -5.08 14.08 12.41
CA LEU A 61 -5.44 13.18 11.33
C LEU A 61 -4.41 13.19 10.19
N HIS A 62 -3.84 14.37 9.87
CA HIS A 62 -2.84 14.53 8.81
C HIS A 62 -1.44 14.04 9.22
N ALA A 63 -1.04 14.30 10.46
CA ALA A 63 0.18 13.73 11.05
C ALA A 63 0.05 12.21 11.18
N PHE A 64 -1.11 11.73 11.58
CA PHE A 64 -1.49 10.35 11.66
C PHE A 64 -1.46 9.65 10.28
N GLN A 65 -2.00 10.30 9.24
CA GLN A 65 -1.99 9.77 7.87
C GLN A 65 -0.61 9.78 7.22
N LYS A 66 0.33 10.65 7.64
CA LYS A 66 1.74 10.60 7.22
C LYS A 66 2.52 9.49 7.92
N GLN A 67 2.21 9.23 9.18
CA GLN A 67 2.88 8.20 9.98
C GLN A 67 2.36 6.79 9.68
N TYR A 68 1.11 6.69 9.22
CA TYR A 68 0.42 5.45 8.86
C TYR A 68 -0.33 5.68 7.55
N PRO A 69 0.31 5.48 6.41
CA PRO A 69 -0.44 5.42 5.18
C PRO A 69 -1.53 4.38 5.41
N ARG A 70 -2.79 4.81 5.35
CA ARG A 70 -3.92 3.87 5.34
C ARG A 70 -3.53 2.77 4.36
N ARG A 71 -3.76 1.53 4.73
CA ARG A 71 -3.70 0.42 3.80
C ARG A 71 -4.29 0.93 2.50
N GLN A 72 -3.45 1.08 1.48
CA GLN A 72 -3.93 1.26 0.12
C GLN A 72 -4.11 -0.16 -0.43
N PRO A 73 -5.29 -0.79 -0.25
CA PRO A 73 -5.53 -2.15 -0.70
C PRO A 73 -5.24 -2.28 -2.20
N HIS A 74 -5.21 -1.16 -2.84
CA HIS A 74 -5.22 -0.95 -4.26
C HIS A 74 -3.83 -0.86 -4.89
N THR A 75 -2.80 -0.51 -4.12
CA THR A 75 -1.41 -0.60 -4.61
C THR A 75 -1.08 -2.04 -5.00
N MET A 76 -1.71 -2.99 -4.31
CA MET A 76 -1.44 -4.41 -4.48
C MET A 76 -2.08 -5.04 -5.70
N LEU A 77 -3.28 -4.57 -6.14
CA LEU A 77 -3.91 -5.15 -7.33
C LEU A 77 -3.00 -5.03 -8.57
N CYS A 78 -2.42 -3.85 -8.80
CA CYS A 78 -1.52 -3.65 -9.92
C CYS A 78 -0.12 -4.26 -9.70
N ASP A 79 0.37 -4.27 -8.44
CA ASP A 79 1.68 -4.85 -8.14
C ASP A 79 1.65 -6.38 -8.12
N ALA A 80 0.51 -6.96 -7.74
CA ALA A 80 0.26 -8.40 -7.79
C ALA A 80 -0.22 -8.91 -9.16
N THR A 81 -0.53 -8.02 -10.12
CA THR A 81 -0.86 -8.46 -11.48
C THR A 81 0.32 -9.24 -12.04
N PRO A 82 0.17 -10.55 -12.32
CA PRO A 82 1.26 -11.36 -12.84
C PRO A 82 1.67 -10.81 -14.19
N LEU A 83 2.98 -10.74 -14.42
CA LEU A 83 3.47 -10.44 -15.76
C LEU A 83 3.11 -11.61 -16.68
N VAL A 84 2.62 -11.28 -17.86
CA VAL A 84 2.42 -12.28 -18.94
C VAL A 84 3.72 -13.07 -19.11
N PRO A 85 3.65 -14.41 -19.23
CA PRO A 85 4.80 -15.25 -19.48
C PRO A 85 5.71 -14.67 -20.56
N LEU A 86 7.02 -14.73 -20.34
CA LEU A 86 7.99 -14.19 -21.26
C LEU A 86 7.95 -14.99 -22.57
N SER A 87 7.45 -14.39 -23.64
CA SER A 87 7.66 -14.94 -24.97
C SER A 87 9.08 -14.62 -25.42
N LEU A 88 9.97 -15.61 -25.40
CA LEU A 88 11.35 -15.43 -25.82
C LEU A 88 11.44 -14.87 -27.24
N ASN A 89 10.56 -15.28 -28.13
CA ASN A 89 10.50 -14.78 -29.52
C ASN A 89 10.18 -13.27 -29.59
N ARG A 90 9.52 -12.71 -28.61
CA ARG A 90 9.26 -11.26 -28.53
C ARG A 90 10.43 -10.46 -27.96
N VAL A 91 11.29 -11.11 -27.20
CA VAL A 91 12.47 -10.48 -26.57
C VAL A 91 13.71 -10.69 -27.43
N ILE A 92 13.82 -11.85 -28.05
CA ILE A 92 14.88 -12.22 -28.96
C ILE A 92 14.29 -12.07 -30.37
N GLU A 93 14.55 -10.95 -31.03
CA GLU A 93 14.05 -10.65 -32.39
C GLU A 93 14.66 -11.54 -33.49
N GLN A 94 15.45 -12.54 -33.12
CA GLN A 94 16.14 -13.48 -34.03
C GLN A 94 15.96 -14.92 -33.55
N PRO A 95 16.13 -15.91 -34.42
CA PRO A 95 16.14 -17.31 -34.02
C PRO A 95 17.14 -17.53 -32.88
N ILE A 96 16.74 -18.31 -31.87
CA ILE A 96 17.62 -18.73 -30.77
C ILE A 96 18.74 -19.59 -31.39
N THR A 97 19.97 -19.17 -31.17
CA THR A 97 21.18 -19.86 -31.66
C THR A 97 21.89 -20.64 -30.56
N SER A 98 21.49 -20.40 -29.29
CA SER A 98 22.06 -21.07 -28.14
C SER A 98 21.74 -22.55 -28.11
N THR A 99 22.76 -23.37 -27.86
CA THR A 99 22.64 -24.80 -27.64
C THR A 99 22.35 -25.19 -26.19
N LEU A 100 22.16 -24.19 -25.32
CA LEU A 100 21.91 -24.43 -23.90
C LEU A 100 20.60 -25.20 -23.70
N PRO A 101 20.58 -26.31 -22.90
CA PRO A 101 19.38 -27.09 -22.65
C PRO A 101 18.19 -26.26 -22.12
N LEU A 102 18.46 -25.14 -21.46
CA LEU A 102 17.43 -24.21 -20.97
C LEU A 102 16.46 -23.73 -22.08
N PHE A 103 16.99 -23.51 -23.32
CA PHE A 103 16.18 -23.03 -24.43
C PHE A 103 15.42 -24.17 -25.16
N GLN A 104 15.69 -25.42 -24.79
CA GLN A 104 14.92 -26.58 -25.23
C GLN A 104 13.65 -26.77 -24.39
N LEU A 105 13.57 -26.12 -23.22
CA LEU A 105 12.40 -26.18 -22.39
C LEU A 105 11.26 -25.35 -23.00
N PRO A 106 10.01 -25.78 -22.85
CA PRO A 106 8.84 -24.93 -23.08
C PRO A 106 8.93 -23.61 -22.30
N VAL A 107 8.42 -22.54 -22.90
CA VAL A 107 8.49 -21.20 -22.27
C VAL A 107 7.80 -21.16 -20.90
N GLU A 108 6.79 -21.98 -20.70
CA GLU A 108 6.07 -22.14 -19.44
C GLU A 108 6.98 -22.64 -18.33
N LEU A 109 7.83 -23.62 -18.61
CA LEU A 109 8.81 -24.15 -17.65
C LEU A 109 9.91 -23.13 -17.36
N ILE A 110 10.39 -22.41 -18.39
CA ILE A 110 11.35 -21.32 -18.17
C ILE A 110 10.75 -20.29 -17.22
N ASN A 111 9.48 -19.90 -17.41
CA ASN A 111 8.80 -18.95 -16.53
C ASN A 111 8.55 -19.47 -15.11
N GLN A 112 8.43 -20.79 -14.92
CA GLN A 112 8.34 -21.40 -13.60
C GLN A 112 9.68 -21.45 -12.87
N VAL A 113 10.77 -21.61 -13.59
CA VAL A 113 12.12 -21.72 -13.02
C VAL A 113 12.75 -20.35 -12.74
N THR A 114 12.54 -19.38 -13.62
CA THR A 114 13.19 -18.05 -13.52
C THR A 114 12.89 -17.26 -12.24
N PRO A 115 11.72 -17.37 -11.57
CA PRO A 115 11.50 -16.70 -10.27
C PRO A 115 12.42 -17.18 -9.14
N TYR A 116 13.04 -18.36 -9.30
CA TYR A 116 13.98 -18.91 -8.30
C TYR A 116 15.42 -18.47 -8.55
N PHE A 117 15.71 -17.78 -9.67
CA PHE A 117 17.05 -17.28 -9.93
C PHE A 117 17.38 -16.11 -8.99
N SER A 118 18.48 -16.26 -8.28
CA SER A 118 19.06 -15.16 -7.53
C SER A 118 19.64 -14.09 -8.46
N LYS A 119 19.91 -12.90 -7.94
CA LYS A 119 20.57 -11.83 -8.70
C LYS A 119 21.93 -12.30 -9.26
N LEU A 120 22.66 -13.13 -8.53
CA LEU A 120 23.94 -13.71 -8.96
C LEU A 120 23.75 -14.71 -10.10
N ASP A 121 22.70 -15.53 -10.04
CA ASP A 121 22.38 -16.48 -11.12
C ASP A 121 22.07 -15.74 -12.43
N ILE A 122 21.28 -14.67 -12.37
CA ILE A 122 20.96 -13.83 -13.52
C ILE A 122 22.22 -13.18 -14.09
N GLN A 123 23.12 -12.70 -13.22
CA GLN A 123 24.41 -12.15 -13.64
C GLN A 123 25.28 -13.22 -14.32
N SER A 124 25.39 -14.41 -13.75
CA SER A 124 26.13 -15.54 -14.32
C SER A 124 25.55 -15.96 -15.67
N LEU A 125 24.21 -16.07 -15.74
CA LEU A 125 23.49 -16.39 -16.98
C LEU A 125 23.80 -15.38 -18.09
N SER A 126 23.96 -14.09 -17.74
CA SER A 126 24.27 -13.02 -18.70
C SER A 126 25.64 -13.15 -19.37
N LEU A 127 26.54 -13.98 -18.84
CA LEU A 127 27.92 -14.16 -19.32
C LEU A 127 28.08 -15.42 -20.18
N VAL A 128 27.09 -16.30 -20.27
CA VAL A 128 27.20 -17.61 -20.94
C VAL A 128 27.25 -17.47 -22.48
N ASP A 129 26.22 -16.90 -23.06
CA ASP A 129 26.14 -16.60 -24.47
C ASP A 129 25.19 -15.40 -24.73
N ARG A 130 24.94 -15.16 -26.01
CA ARG A 130 24.15 -14.00 -26.43
C ARG A 130 22.66 -14.12 -26.12
N ASP A 131 22.11 -15.28 -26.32
CA ASP A 131 20.67 -15.54 -26.11
C ASP A 131 20.36 -15.57 -24.61
N THR A 132 21.25 -16.18 -23.81
CA THR A 132 21.17 -16.14 -22.34
C THR A 132 21.38 -14.73 -21.77
N ASN A 133 22.26 -13.90 -22.36
CA ASN A 133 22.38 -12.50 -21.99
C ASN A 133 21.07 -11.75 -22.22
N GLN A 134 20.38 -11.98 -23.34
CA GLN A 134 19.10 -11.35 -23.61
C GLN A 134 18.00 -11.83 -22.67
N LEU A 135 17.98 -13.13 -22.34
CA LEU A 135 17.08 -13.67 -21.33
C LEU A 135 17.35 -13.04 -19.95
N ALA A 136 18.61 -12.99 -19.53
CA ALA A 136 19.00 -12.36 -18.27
C ALA A 136 18.58 -10.88 -18.20
N ARG A 137 18.76 -10.13 -19.30
CA ARG A 137 18.26 -8.74 -19.40
C ARG A 137 16.74 -8.67 -19.32
N ALA A 138 16.03 -9.59 -19.98
CA ALA A 138 14.57 -9.61 -19.94
C ALA A 138 14.03 -9.91 -18.55
N LEU A 139 14.77 -10.65 -17.71
CA LEU A 139 14.46 -10.87 -16.31
C LEU A 139 14.82 -9.63 -15.46
N GLN A 140 16.02 -9.08 -15.65
CA GLN A 140 16.53 -7.95 -14.88
C GLN A 140 15.72 -6.67 -15.12
N PHE A 141 15.33 -6.39 -16.35
CA PHE A 141 14.62 -5.19 -16.77
C PHE A 141 13.13 -5.41 -17.01
N ALA A 142 12.58 -6.53 -16.57
CA ALA A 142 11.14 -6.77 -16.62
C ALA A 142 10.34 -5.67 -15.91
N HIS A 143 10.89 -5.18 -14.81
CA HIS A 143 10.36 -4.09 -13.99
C HIS A 143 11.37 -2.94 -13.99
N VAL A 144 10.95 -1.79 -14.47
CA VAL A 144 11.77 -0.57 -14.49
C VAL A 144 11.03 0.53 -13.75
N THR A 145 11.73 1.17 -12.82
CA THR A 145 11.26 2.38 -12.16
C THR A 145 12.06 3.57 -12.70
N LEU A 146 11.36 4.60 -13.13
CA LEU A 146 11.93 5.88 -13.54
C LEU A 146 11.59 6.92 -12.47
N ASP A 147 12.53 7.17 -11.55
CA ASP A 147 12.35 7.91 -10.31
C ASP A 147 13.16 9.23 -10.24
N TYR A 148 13.68 9.67 -11.39
CA TYR A 148 14.55 10.84 -11.55
C TYR A 148 15.98 10.65 -11.01
N SER A 149 16.37 9.47 -10.53
CA SER A 149 17.74 9.15 -10.12
C SER A 149 18.71 9.12 -11.33
N ASP A 150 20.00 9.13 -11.07
CA ASP A 150 21.02 9.02 -12.12
C ASP A 150 20.89 7.71 -12.89
N HIS A 151 20.52 6.63 -12.20
CA HIS A 151 20.23 5.34 -12.84
C HIS A 151 19.05 5.43 -13.82
N SER A 152 17.97 6.06 -13.40
CA SER A 152 16.79 6.30 -14.25
C SER A 152 17.13 7.13 -15.48
N MET A 153 17.97 8.14 -15.33
CA MET A 153 18.44 8.97 -16.45
C MET A 153 19.31 8.19 -17.42
N GLN A 154 20.17 7.28 -16.93
CA GLN A 154 20.96 6.38 -17.78
C GLN A 154 20.09 5.44 -18.59
N ILE A 155 19.08 4.82 -17.94
CA ILE A 155 18.09 3.98 -18.63
C ILE A 155 17.36 4.78 -19.71
N LEU A 156 16.86 5.96 -19.37
CA LEU A 156 16.12 6.83 -20.30
C LEU A 156 16.98 7.22 -21.51
N THR A 157 18.24 7.59 -21.28
CA THR A 157 19.21 7.92 -22.34
C THR A 157 19.46 6.73 -23.25
N LYS A 158 19.59 5.53 -22.67
CA LYS A 158 19.78 4.30 -23.44
C LYS A 158 18.55 3.97 -24.30
N LEU A 159 17.35 4.08 -23.73
CA LEU A 159 16.10 3.87 -24.49
C LEU A 159 15.96 4.89 -25.63
N LYS A 160 16.25 6.17 -25.41
CA LYS A 160 16.26 7.20 -26.48
C LYS A 160 17.23 6.82 -27.59
N SER A 161 18.46 6.42 -27.25
CA SER A 161 19.45 6.01 -28.24
C SER A 161 19.06 4.78 -29.05
N GLU A 162 18.21 3.90 -28.49
CA GLU A 162 17.65 2.73 -29.19
C GLU A 162 16.58 3.15 -30.22
N VAL A 163 15.80 4.19 -29.92
CA VAL A 163 14.80 4.76 -30.84
C VAL A 163 15.46 5.53 -31.97
N GLU A 164 16.49 6.33 -31.67
CA GLU A 164 17.19 7.16 -32.66
C GLU A 164 18.03 6.33 -33.64
N CYS A 165 18.59 5.19 -33.19
CA CYS A 165 19.46 4.34 -33.98
C CYS A 165 19.02 2.88 -34.00
N PRO A 166 17.86 2.55 -34.55
CA PRO A 166 17.25 1.21 -34.50
C PRO A 166 18.08 0.14 -35.21
N SER A 167 18.82 0.49 -36.27
CA SER A 167 19.57 -0.46 -37.10
C SER A 167 20.87 -0.98 -36.50
N ARG A 168 21.40 -0.33 -35.44
CA ARG A 168 22.69 -0.67 -34.86
C ARG A 168 22.62 -1.69 -33.71
N ARG A 169 21.44 -1.98 -33.17
CA ARG A 169 21.33 -2.78 -31.93
C ARG A 169 20.38 -3.95 -32.13
N ARG A 170 20.96 -5.16 -32.08
CA ARG A 170 20.21 -6.44 -32.18
C ARG A 170 19.48 -6.80 -30.87
N HIS A 171 19.84 -6.18 -29.74
CA HIS A 171 19.26 -6.43 -28.42
C HIS A 171 18.78 -5.12 -27.82
N ARG A 172 17.47 -4.95 -27.78
CA ARG A 172 16.83 -3.72 -27.30
C ARG A 172 16.43 -3.88 -25.84
N LEU A 173 16.84 -2.92 -25.01
CA LEU A 173 16.38 -2.80 -23.62
C LEU A 173 14.86 -2.58 -23.57
N GLY A 174 14.34 -1.77 -24.49
CA GLY A 174 12.91 -1.49 -24.57
C GLY A 174 12.04 -2.73 -24.76
N ALA A 175 12.54 -3.79 -25.43
CA ALA A 175 11.84 -5.05 -25.58
C ALA A 175 11.80 -5.88 -24.29
N CYS A 176 12.67 -5.60 -23.32
CA CYS A 176 12.71 -6.31 -22.04
C CYS A 176 11.70 -5.76 -21.03
N ILE A 177 11.27 -4.50 -21.19
CA ILE A 177 10.43 -3.82 -20.21
C ILE A 177 8.97 -4.27 -20.35
N ARG A 178 8.43 -4.85 -19.28
CA ARG A 178 7.04 -5.31 -19.21
C ARG A 178 6.22 -4.52 -18.21
N ARG A 179 6.86 -4.00 -17.15
CA ARG A 179 6.27 -3.09 -16.18
C ARG A 179 7.13 -1.84 -16.08
N LEU A 180 6.51 -0.70 -16.22
CA LEU A 180 7.15 0.60 -16.06
C LEU A 180 6.43 1.39 -14.96
N LYS A 181 7.19 1.76 -13.93
CA LYS A 181 6.75 2.72 -12.91
C LYS A 181 7.39 4.07 -13.17
N VAL A 182 6.59 5.11 -13.24
CA VAL A 182 7.04 6.50 -13.34
C VAL A 182 6.73 7.19 -12.03
N SER A 183 7.75 7.70 -11.34
CA SER A 183 7.58 8.31 -10.03
C SER A 183 8.75 9.27 -9.79
N THR A 184 8.49 10.57 -9.79
CA THR A 184 9.54 11.55 -9.46
C THR A 184 9.74 11.60 -7.95
N ILE A 185 10.86 11.02 -7.48
CA ILE A 185 11.27 11.10 -6.07
C ILE A 185 11.83 12.51 -5.81
N ARG A 186 11.22 13.24 -4.87
CA ARG A 186 11.54 14.65 -4.61
C ARG A 186 12.99 14.87 -4.17
N GLU A 187 13.56 13.94 -3.42
CA GLU A 187 14.97 14.00 -2.98
C GLU A 187 15.91 13.95 -4.19
N HIS A 188 15.70 13.02 -5.12
CA HIS A 188 16.51 12.91 -6.34
C HIS A 188 16.33 14.14 -7.24
N PHE A 189 15.09 14.59 -7.39
CA PHE A 189 14.75 15.77 -8.18
C PHE A 189 15.40 17.04 -7.60
N ASN A 190 15.23 17.28 -6.29
CA ASN A 190 15.79 18.45 -5.61
C ASN A 190 17.31 18.47 -5.66
N ALA A 191 17.97 17.32 -5.43
CA ALA A 191 19.40 17.20 -5.50
C ALA A 191 19.93 17.50 -6.92
N ARG A 192 19.28 16.96 -7.94
CA ARG A 192 19.70 17.14 -9.33
C ARG A 192 19.48 18.56 -9.84
N GLU A 193 18.32 19.13 -9.58
CA GLU A 193 17.96 20.49 -10.04
C GLU A 193 18.45 21.57 -9.07
N GLN A 194 19.13 21.17 -7.99
CA GLN A 194 19.71 22.07 -6.99
C GLN A 194 18.67 23.04 -6.41
N ILE A 195 17.51 22.52 -6.01
CA ILE A 195 16.41 23.29 -5.41
C ILE A 195 16.12 22.85 -3.97
N SER A 196 17.09 22.25 -3.30
CA SER A 196 17.00 21.98 -1.86
C SER A 196 16.89 23.31 -1.08
N PHE A 197 16.36 23.20 0.14
CA PHE A 197 16.21 24.40 0.99
C PHE A 197 17.54 25.12 1.20
N GLU A 198 18.62 24.37 1.42
CA GLU A 198 19.95 24.88 1.65
C GLU A 198 20.48 25.63 0.42
N GLU A 199 20.29 25.07 -0.76
CA GLU A 199 20.76 25.65 -2.03
C GLU A 199 20.01 26.92 -2.42
N LEU A 200 18.71 26.97 -2.11
CA LEU A 200 17.90 28.15 -2.36
C LEU A 200 18.10 29.27 -1.34
N GLN A 201 18.57 28.95 -0.14
CA GLN A 201 18.63 29.89 0.97
C GLN A 201 19.58 31.08 0.72
N GLY A 202 20.67 30.85 -0.05
CA GLY A 202 21.66 31.87 -0.41
C GLY A 202 21.27 32.75 -1.60
N LEU A 203 20.17 32.47 -2.31
CA LEU A 203 19.78 33.14 -3.54
C LEU A 203 18.83 34.31 -3.29
N SER A 204 18.88 35.32 -4.17
CA SER A 204 17.85 36.38 -4.21
C SER A 204 16.47 35.79 -4.60
N MET A 205 15.37 36.45 -4.21
CA MET A 205 14.04 35.98 -4.53
C MET A 205 13.79 35.78 -6.05
N PRO A 206 14.24 36.68 -6.95
CA PRO A 206 14.11 36.46 -8.38
C PRO A 206 14.91 35.26 -8.89
N ASP A 207 16.11 35.01 -8.30
CA ASP A 207 16.94 33.85 -8.68
C ASP A 207 16.34 32.54 -8.21
N ARG A 208 15.76 32.52 -7.01
CA ARG A 208 14.98 31.35 -6.50
C ARG A 208 13.85 31.00 -7.45
N LEU A 209 13.04 32.00 -7.83
CA LEU A 209 11.90 31.79 -8.73
C LEU A 209 12.37 31.29 -10.11
N ARG A 210 13.45 31.85 -10.67
CA ARG A 210 14.01 31.38 -11.94
C ARG A 210 14.47 29.91 -11.84
N ARG A 211 15.15 29.55 -10.75
CA ARG A 211 15.65 28.18 -10.55
C ARG A 211 14.50 27.18 -10.39
N ILE A 212 13.49 27.52 -9.59
CA ILE A 212 12.27 26.67 -9.42
C ILE A 212 11.57 26.49 -10.76
N GLU A 213 11.47 27.55 -11.57
CA GLU A 213 10.81 27.45 -12.88
C GLU A 213 11.63 26.60 -13.87
N ALA A 214 12.94 26.74 -13.87
CA ALA A 214 13.84 25.88 -14.68
C ALA A 214 13.70 24.40 -14.27
N ALA A 215 13.65 24.13 -12.98
CA ALA A 215 13.46 22.77 -12.45
C ALA A 215 12.11 22.18 -12.91
N LYS A 216 11.00 22.94 -12.85
CA LYS A 216 9.70 22.49 -13.38
C LYS A 216 9.75 22.18 -14.88
N GLN A 217 10.46 23.00 -15.64
CA GLN A 217 10.65 22.75 -17.08
C GLN A 217 11.48 21.48 -17.33
N ALA A 218 12.51 21.20 -16.51
CA ALA A 218 13.29 19.98 -16.57
C ALA A 218 12.42 18.74 -16.26
N GLU A 219 11.59 18.79 -15.22
CA GLU A 219 10.62 17.74 -14.87
C GLU A 219 9.66 17.48 -16.04
N ALA A 220 9.06 18.53 -16.60
CA ALA A 220 8.16 18.41 -17.74
C ALA A 220 8.85 17.83 -18.99
N CYS A 221 10.12 18.16 -19.23
CA CYS A 221 10.92 17.57 -20.32
C CYS A 221 11.21 16.10 -20.07
N TYR A 222 11.51 15.72 -18.82
CA TYR A 222 11.70 14.32 -18.42
C TYR A 222 10.46 13.48 -18.66
N LEU A 223 9.30 13.92 -18.16
CA LEU A 223 8.04 13.21 -18.31
C LEU A 223 7.61 13.12 -19.79
N ARG A 224 7.76 14.18 -20.57
CA ARG A 224 7.53 14.14 -22.03
C ARG A 224 8.44 13.15 -22.74
N SER A 225 9.69 13.05 -22.32
CA SER A 225 10.63 12.09 -22.86
C SER A 225 10.20 10.65 -22.61
N ILE A 226 9.73 10.35 -21.39
CA ILE A 226 9.17 9.03 -21.04
C ILE A 226 7.96 8.74 -21.93
N CYS A 227 7.00 9.66 -22.02
CA CYS A 227 5.81 9.48 -22.85
C CYS A 227 6.15 9.20 -24.32
N GLY A 228 7.14 9.91 -24.88
CA GLY A 228 7.60 9.67 -26.24
C GLY A 228 8.17 8.27 -26.49
N LEU A 229 8.66 7.61 -25.44
CA LEU A 229 9.21 6.26 -25.51
C LEU A 229 8.16 5.16 -25.37
N LEU A 230 6.99 5.42 -24.76
CA LEU A 230 6.00 4.37 -24.43
C LEU A 230 5.60 3.53 -25.67
N ARG A 231 5.40 4.16 -26.82
CA ARG A 231 5.06 3.49 -28.08
C ARG A 231 6.17 2.57 -28.65
N HIS A 232 7.41 2.77 -28.15
CA HIS A 232 8.59 2.01 -28.55
C HIS A 232 8.93 0.87 -27.58
N LEU A 233 8.08 0.60 -26.59
CA LEU A 233 8.18 -0.48 -25.62
C LEU A 233 7.17 -1.59 -25.99
N PRO A 234 7.50 -2.50 -26.93
CA PRO A 234 6.52 -3.42 -27.54
C PRO A 234 5.91 -4.42 -26.57
N ASN A 235 6.63 -4.72 -25.47
CA ASN A 235 6.20 -5.69 -24.45
C ASN A 235 5.71 -5.01 -23.15
N LEU A 236 5.55 -3.69 -23.16
CA LEU A 236 5.03 -2.96 -22.00
C LEU A 236 3.58 -3.39 -21.75
N TYR A 237 3.36 -4.07 -20.63
CA TYR A 237 2.07 -4.62 -20.25
C TYR A 237 1.40 -3.79 -19.15
N ILE A 238 2.20 -3.32 -18.18
CA ILE A 238 1.73 -2.55 -17.03
C ILE A 238 2.43 -1.19 -17.00
N LEU A 239 1.66 -0.13 -16.97
CA LEU A 239 2.15 1.23 -16.69
C LEU A 239 1.61 1.72 -15.35
N HIS A 240 2.51 2.02 -14.43
CA HIS A 240 2.18 2.65 -13.16
C HIS A 240 2.70 4.11 -13.19
N TRP A 241 1.78 5.05 -13.34
CA TRP A 241 2.06 6.48 -13.30
C TRP A 241 1.81 7.01 -11.90
N ASN A 242 2.88 7.16 -11.12
CA ASN A 242 2.86 7.66 -9.74
C ASN A 242 3.61 8.99 -9.66
N ASP A 243 3.22 9.94 -10.48
CA ASP A 243 3.79 11.27 -10.51
C ASP A 243 2.72 12.29 -10.19
N ALA A 244 3.01 13.19 -9.23
CA ALA A 244 2.07 14.23 -8.81
C ALA A 244 1.99 15.43 -9.77
N GLY A 245 2.78 15.40 -10.84
CA GLY A 245 2.76 16.43 -11.87
C GLY A 245 1.46 16.42 -12.71
N PRO A 246 1.18 17.50 -13.43
CA PRO A 246 -0.01 17.58 -14.26
C PRO A 246 0.07 16.62 -15.46
N LEU A 247 -0.96 15.79 -15.61
CA LEU A 247 -1.13 14.93 -16.75
C LEU A 247 -1.71 15.76 -17.92
N THR A 248 -1.01 15.80 -19.05
CA THR A 248 -1.42 16.56 -20.23
C THR A 248 -2.09 15.68 -21.29
N ASP A 249 -2.85 16.30 -22.23
CA ASP A 249 -3.47 15.59 -23.36
C ASP A 249 -2.45 14.82 -24.20
N GLN A 250 -1.27 15.41 -24.42
CA GLN A 250 -0.19 14.77 -25.16
C GLN A 250 0.35 13.53 -24.44
N MET A 251 0.49 13.59 -23.10
CA MET A 251 0.91 12.44 -22.29
C MET A 251 -0.14 11.34 -22.36
N MET A 252 -1.42 11.66 -22.17
CA MET A 252 -2.51 10.68 -22.28
C MET A 252 -2.57 10.04 -23.66
N SER A 253 -2.44 10.84 -24.73
CA SER A 253 -2.38 10.32 -26.10
C SER A 253 -1.23 9.34 -26.30
N SER A 254 -0.07 9.61 -25.71
CA SER A 254 1.09 8.70 -25.76
C SER A 254 0.86 7.42 -24.97
N ILE A 255 0.22 7.51 -23.79
CA ILE A 255 -0.16 6.37 -22.97
C ILE A 255 -1.17 5.49 -23.73
N MET A 256 -2.19 6.08 -24.31
CA MET A 256 -3.21 5.37 -25.09
C MET A 256 -2.65 4.69 -26.34
N ALA A 257 -1.63 5.29 -26.97
CA ALA A 257 -0.96 4.73 -28.15
C ALA A 257 0.04 3.59 -27.82
N SER A 258 0.25 3.28 -26.53
CA SER A 258 1.14 2.21 -26.09
C SER A 258 0.45 0.86 -26.07
N SER A 259 1.25 -0.22 -25.87
CA SER A 259 0.74 -1.61 -25.84
C SER A 259 0.19 -2.05 -24.47
N ILE A 260 0.03 -1.13 -23.52
CA ILE A 260 -0.38 -1.46 -22.16
C ILE A 260 -1.77 -2.10 -22.09
N ARG A 261 -1.90 -3.03 -21.14
CA ARG A 261 -3.16 -3.65 -20.76
C ARG A 261 -3.61 -3.24 -19.35
N HIS A 262 -2.68 -2.83 -18.52
CA HIS A 262 -2.95 -2.34 -17.17
C HIS A 262 -2.39 -0.94 -16.99
N LEU A 263 -3.24 -0.02 -16.59
CA LEU A 263 -2.89 1.37 -16.29
C LEU A 263 -3.20 1.68 -14.83
N LYS A 264 -2.18 2.14 -14.12
CA LYS A 264 -2.34 2.71 -12.78
C LYS A 264 -2.00 4.20 -12.83
N LEU A 265 -2.99 5.05 -12.56
CA LEU A 265 -2.84 6.49 -12.34
C LEU A 265 -2.96 6.76 -10.84
N ASP A 266 -1.84 7.06 -10.18
CA ASP A 266 -1.78 7.22 -8.73
C ASP A 266 -1.21 8.60 -8.36
N GLY A 267 -2.10 9.52 -8.03
CA GLY A 267 -1.77 10.88 -7.59
C GLY A 267 -1.57 11.95 -8.67
N PRO A 268 -1.66 11.69 -10.00
CA PRO A 268 -1.51 12.77 -10.96
C PRO A 268 -2.61 13.81 -10.82
N ILE A 269 -2.23 15.06 -11.02
CA ILE A 269 -3.15 16.17 -11.08
C ILE A 269 -3.72 16.23 -12.49
N LEU A 270 -5.04 16.18 -12.59
CA LEU A 270 -5.70 16.38 -13.88
C LEU A 270 -5.96 17.88 -14.12
N ASN A 271 -5.61 18.34 -15.29
CA ASN A 271 -6.09 19.63 -15.75
C ASN A 271 -7.57 19.46 -16.15
N SER A 272 -8.45 20.34 -15.70
CA SER A 272 -9.90 20.27 -15.94
C SER A 272 -10.32 20.23 -17.42
N GLN A 273 -9.39 20.60 -18.31
CA GLN A 273 -9.57 20.57 -19.75
C GLN A 273 -9.02 19.30 -20.41
N LEU A 274 -8.57 18.31 -19.62
CA LEU A 274 -8.08 17.06 -20.17
C LEU A 274 -9.23 16.34 -20.88
N LEU A 275 -9.35 16.57 -22.18
CA LEU A 275 -10.23 15.81 -23.04
C LEU A 275 -9.41 14.65 -23.59
N LEU A 276 -9.88 13.44 -23.33
CA LEU A 276 -9.30 12.28 -24.01
C LEU A 276 -9.49 12.46 -25.51
N PRO A 277 -8.46 12.18 -26.34
CA PRO A 277 -8.61 12.29 -27.77
C PRO A 277 -9.82 11.46 -28.21
N TYR A 278 -10.65 12.02 -29.08
CA TYR A 278 -11.78 11.33 -29.68
C TYR A 278 -11.25 10.14 -30.51
N TYR A 279 -11.04 9.02 -29.83
CA TYR A 279 -10.75 7.77 -30.51
C TYR A 279 -12.06 7.10 -30.89
N CYS A 280 -12.24 6.85 -32.17
CA CYS A 280 -13.39 6.09 -32.69
C CYS A 280 -13.24 4.58 -32.38
N GLY A 281 -12.85 4.18 -31.17
CA GLY A 281 -12.64 2.79 -30.79
C GLY A 281 -12.53 2.57 -29.29
N SER A 282 -12.54 1.33 -28.88
CA SER A 282 -12.29 0.94 -27.49
C SER A 282 -10.77 0.89 -27.23
N TRP A 283 -10.36 1.32 -26.04
CA TRP A 283 -9.00 1.11 -25.55
C TRP A 283 -8.93 -0.23 -24.81
N ALA A 284 -8.13 -1.15 -25.30
CA ALA A 284 -8.11 -2.54 -24.83
C ALA A 284 -7.39 -2.71 -23.48
N LEU A 285 -7.76 -1.90 -22.44
CA LEU A 285 -7.29 -2.11 -21.09
C LEU A 285 -8.06 -3.25 -20.41
N GLU A 286 -7.30 -4.09 -19.70
CA GLU A 286 -7.83 -5.16 -18.85
C GLU A 286 -7.88 -4.74 -17.39
N GLY A 287 -6.98 -3.85 -16.96
CA GLY A 287 -6.94 -3.30 -15.61
C GLY A 287 -6.80 -1.77 -15.60
N LEU A 288 -7.60 -1.12 -14.77
CA LEU A 288 -7.55 0.31 -14.56
C LEU A 288 -7.58 0.63 -13.06
N TYR A 289 -6.56 1.37 -12.61
CA TYR A 289 -6.51 1.96 -11.27
C TYR A 289 -6.55 3.48 -11.39
N LEU A 290 -7.50 4.12 -10.74
CA LEU A 290 -7.67 5.55 -10.70
C LEU A 290 -7.59 6.09 -9.27
N ASN A 291 -6.57 6.89 -9.00
CA ASN A 291 -6.44 7.76 -7.84
C ASN A 291 -5.98 9.12 -8.34
N VAL A 292 -6.88 9.86 -8.96
CA VAL A 292 -6.58 11.09 -9.66
C VAL A 292 -7.17 12.28 -8.91
N GLY A 293 -6.39 13.33 -8.78
CA GLY A 293 -6.77 14.56 -8.10
C GLY A 293 -6.95 15.73 -9.05
N ARG A 294 -7.48 16.82 -8.51
CA ARG A 294 -7.51 18.12 -9.16
C ARG A 294 -6.46 19.05 -8.55
N SER A 295 -6.07 20.07 -9.32
CA SER A 295 -5.16 21.09 -8.81
C SER A 295 -5.77 21.79 -7.59
N PHE A 296 -5.06 21.77 -6.46
CA PHE A 296 -5.43 22.55 -5.27
C PHE A 296 -5.29 24.06 -5.46
N ILE A 297 -4.54 24.49 -6.50
CA ILE A 297 -4.20 25.90 -6.73
C ILE A 297 -5.38 26.64 -7.36
N ASP A 298 -6.26 25.93 -8.05
CA ASP A 298 -7.39 26.55 -8.73
C ASP A 298 -8.65 25.65 -8.66
N PRO A 299 -9.38 25.68 -7.54
CA PRO A 299 -10.59 24.88 -7.37
C PRO A 299 -11.71 25.24 -8.37
N ALA A 300 -11.62 26.41 -9.03
CA ALA A 300 -12.59 26.82 -10.04
C ALA A 300 -12.40 26.09 -11.39
N LYS A 301 -11.30 25.41 -11.60
CA LYS A 301 -10.98 24.71 -12.85
C LYS A 301 -11.64 23.35 -13.04
N GLY A 302 -12.75 23.10 -12.42
CA GLY A 302 -13.64 22.02 -12.82
C GLY A 302 -13.48 20.71 -12.05
N SER A 303 -14.38 19.79 -12.33
CA SER A 303 -14.48 18.45 -11.77
C SER A 303 -13.60 17.46 -12.55
N VAL A 304 -13.05 16.44 -11.87
CA VAL A 304 -12.37 15.29 -12.52
C VAL A 304 -13.36 14.35 -13.22
N ALA A 305 -14.65 14.51 -12.94
CA ALA A 305 -15.71 13.64 -13.44
C ALA A 305 -15.72 13.49 -14.97
N PRO A 306 -15.57 14.55 -15.80
CA PRO A 306 -15.57 14.39 -17.25
C PRO A 306 -14.44 13.49 -17.76
N PHE A 307 -13.25 13.58 -17.15
CA PHE A 307 -12.13 12.71 -17.50
C PHE A 307 -12.43 11.26 -17.12
N VAL A 308 -12.93 11.03 -15.90
CA VAL A 308 -13.25 9.67 -15.41
C VAL A 308 -14.33 9.04 -16.30
N THR A 309 -15.42 9.75 -16.59
CA THR A 309 -16.47 9.25 -17.48
C THR A 309 -15.93 8.92 -18.87
N SER A 310 -15.09 9.79 -19.43
CA SER A 310 -14.50 9.57 -20.76
C SER A 310 -13.58 8.35 -20.80
N ILE A 311 -12.71 8.17 -19.79
CA ILE A 311 -11.82 7.00 -19.75
C ILE A 311 -12.63 5.71 -19.56
N LEU A 312 -13.63 5.71 -18.66
CA LEU A 312 -14.49 4.55 -18.45
C LEU A 312 -15.23 4.16 -19.72
N LYS A 313 -15.74 5.11 -20.49
CA LYS A 313 -16.42 4.85 -21.76
C LYS A 313 -15.51 4.13 -22.77
N LEU A 314 -14.23 4.48 -22.80
CA LEU A 314 -13.26 3.87 -23.72
C LEU A 314 -12.85 2.45 -23.28
N VAL A 315 -12.73 2.18 -21.98
CA VAL A 315 -12.14 0.93 -21.46
C VAL A 315 -13.20 -0.10 -21.03
N ALA A 316 -14.43 0.33 -20.75
CA ALA A 316 -15.47 -0.53 -20.20
C ALA A 316 -15.67 -1.87 -20.94
N PRO A 317 -15.59 -1.96 -22.27
CA PRO A 317 -15.79 -3.24 -22.97
C PRO A 317 -14.77 -4.32 -22.65
N THR A 318 -13.55 -3.95 -22.26
CA THR A 318 -12.43 -4.88 -22.05
C THR A 318 -11.98 -4.96 -20.59
N LEU A 319 -12.52 -4.10 -19.73
CA LEU A 319 -12.07 -3.93 -18.37
C LEU A 319 -12.48 -5.13 -17.50
N ARG A 320 -11.50 -5.84 -16.94
CA ARG A 320 -11.66 -6.96 -16.02
C ARG A 320 -11.47 -6.55 -14.55
N GLN A 321 -10.53 -5.61 -14.33
CA GLN A 321 -10.18 -5.14 -12.98
C GLN A 321 -10.32 -3.63 -12.93
N PHE A 322 -11.11 -3.15 -12.01
CA PHE A 322 -11.32 -1.72 -11.80
C PHE A 322 -11.09 -1.33 -10.34
N VAL A 323 -10.17 -0.41 -10.13
CA VAL A 323 -9.89 0.17 -8.82
C VAL A 323 -10.05 1.67 -8.92
N TRP A 324 -10.93 2.20 -8.11
CA TRP A 324 -11.18 3.63 -8.05
C TRP A 324 -11.07 4.13 -6.63
N CYS A 325 -10.10 5.03 -6.39
CA CYS A 325 -9.83 5.64 -5.10
C CYS A 325 -10.08 7.14 -5.18
N GLY A 326 -10.90 7.66 -4.29
CA GLY A 326 -11.19 9.09 -4.17
C GLY A 326 -10.21 9.87 -3.30
N TYR A 327 -9.05 9.29 -2.93
CA TYR A 327 -8.11 9.93 -2.00
C TYR A 327 -7.57 11.26 -2.47
N ALA A 328 -7.34 11.42 -3.75
CA ALA A 328 -6.80 12.64 -4.31
C ALA A 328 -7.82 13.80 -4.29
N GLU A 329 -9.11 13.53 -4.08
CA GLU A 329 -10.19 14.52 -4.01
C GLU A 329 -10.68 14.84 -2.56
N ARG A 330 -9.94 14.46 -1.53
CA ARG A 330 -10.36 14.51 -0.11
C ARG A 330 -10.97 15.82 0.37
N LEU A 331 -10.52 16.95 -0.16
CA LEU A 331 -10.96 18.28 0.31
C LEU A 331 -12.33 18.70 -0.26
N SER A 332 -12.76 18.09 -1.34
CA SER A 332 -14.05 18.37 -1.98
C SER A 332 -14.41 17.22 -2.92
N PRO A 333 -14.84 16.07 -2.39
CA PRO A 333 -15.15 14.92 -3.22
C PRO A 333 -16.31 15.24 -4.16
N SER A 334 -16.08 15.09 -5.45
CA SER A 334 -17.12 15.16 -6.45
C SER A 334 -18.03 13.95 -6.33
N ALA A 335 -19.34 14.15 -6.45
CA ALA A 335 -20.25 13.02 -6.62
C ALA A 335 -20.32 12.69 -8.11
N TYR A 336 -20.06 11.43 -8.45
CA TYR A 336 -19.96 10.96 -9.82
C TYR A 336 -21.29 10.43 -10.34
N HIS A 337 -21.53 10.70 -11.61
CA HIS A 337 -22.58 10.07 -12.40
C HIS A 337 -21.93 9.27 -13.52
N ILE A 338 -22.36 8.01 -13.71
CA ILE A 338 -21.89 7.14 -14.79
C ILE A 338 -22.98 7.03 -15.83
N ASP A 339 -22.64 7.40 -17.05
CA ASP A 339 -23.58 7.44 -18.17
C ASP A 339 -24.23 6.07 -18.43
N GLU A 340 -25.47 6.08 -18.91
CA GLU A 340 -26.26 4.88 -19.13
C GLU A 340 -25.74 3.96 -20.24
N ASP A 341 -24.96 4.50 -21.16
CA ASP A 341 -24.36 3.75 -22.26
C ASP A 341 -23.08 2.98 -21.86
N ILE A 342 -22.53 3.24 -20.65
CA ILE A 342 -21.35 2.54 -20.15
C ILE A 342 -21.74 1.19 -19.55
N ARG A 343 -21.17 0.11 -20.07
CA ARG A 343 -21.37 -1.25 -19.59
C ARG A 343 -20.05 -1.99 -19.45
N PHE A 344 -19.90 -2.78 -18.42
CA PHE A 344 -18.70 -3.55 -18.09
C PHE A 344 -18.96 -5.06 -18.22
N PRO A 345 -19.01 -5.62 -19.43
CA PRO A 345 -19.46 -6.99 -19.65
C PRO A 345 -18.50 -8.06 -19.12
N VAL A 346 -17.23 -7.73 -18.92
CA VAL A 346 -16.18 -8.68 -18.51
C VAL A 346 -15.53 -8.32 -17.17
N LEU A 347 -16.15 -7.42 -16.39
CA LEU A 347 -15.62 -6.96 -15.12
C LEU A 347 -15.74 -8.06 -14.07
N CYS A 348 -14.58 -8.44 -13.49
CA CYS A 348 -14.45 -9.47 -12.48
C CYS A 348 -14.13 -8.90 -11.08
N ASP A 349 -13.33 -7.84 -11.03
CA ASP A 349 -12.83 -7.28 -9.79
C ASP A 349 -13.16 -5.78 -9.72
N VAL A 350 -13.85 -5.35 -8.66
CA VAL A 350 -14.19 -3.94 -8.42
C VAL A 350 -13.73 -3.51 -7.04
N VAL A 351 -13.06 -2.39 -7.01
CA VAL A 351 -12.69 -1.69 -5.77
C VAL A 351 -13.16 -0.25 -5.87
N LEU A 352 -14.02 0.15 -4.93
CA LEU A 352 -14.52 1.51 -4.79
C LEU A 352 -14.17 2.01 -3.39
N ASP A 353 -13.21 2.93 -3.31
CA ASP A 353 -12.71 3.44 -2.04
C ASP A 353 -12.78 4.96 -1.99
N GLN A 354 -13.58 5.50 -1.08
CA GLN A 354 -13.86 6.93 -0.91
C GLN A 354 -14.41 7.62 -2.17
N VAL A 355 -15.13 6.87 -3.00
CA VAL A 355 -15.81 7.37 -4.19
C VAL A 355 -17.27 7.61 -3.87
N LYS A 356 -17.75 8.83 -4.17
CA LYS A 356 -19.16 9.20 -3.97
C LYS A 356 -19.92 9.16 -5.29
N PHE A 357 -21.09 8.54 -5.28
CA PHE A 357 -21.98 8.50 -6.43
C PHE A 357 -23.19 9.41 -6.21
N LYS A 358 -23.66 10.06 -7.28
CA LYS A 358 -24.84 10.91 -7.24
C LYS A 358 -26.11 10.10 -7.04
N ASP A 359 -26.14 8.90 -7.59
CA ASP A 359 -27.31 8.05 -7.66
C ASP A 359 -26.94 6.56 -7.68
N MET A 360 -27.91 5.71 -7.35
CA MET A 360 -27.74 4.25 -7.39
C MET A 360 -27.66 3.70 -8.81
N SER A 361 -28.19 4.41 -9.82
CA SER A 361 -28.16 3.94 -11.20
C SER A 361 -26.74 3.86 -11.73
N SER A 362 -25.84 4.77 -11.29
CA SER A 362 -24.42 4.74 -11.58
C SER A 362 -23.74 3.46 -11.05
N LEU A 363 -24.13 2.99 -9.86
CA LEU A 363 -23.60 1.75 -9.29
C LEU A 363 -24.09 0.52 -10.05
N GLN A 364 -25.34 0.53 -10.55
CA GLN A 364 -25.90 -0.57 -11.33
C GLN A 364 -25.06 -0.89 -12.58
N ARG A 365 -24.28 0.08 -13.09
CA ARG A 365 -23.37 -0.15 -14.23
C ARG A 365 -22.23 -1.10 -13.90
N PHE A 366 -21.71 -1.03 -12.68
CA PHE A 366 -20.66 -1.94 -12.20
C PHE A 366 -21.20 -3.30 -11.78
N PHE A 367 -22.48 -3.35 -11.39
CA PHE A 367 -23.14 -4.54 -10.85
C PHE A 367 -24.39 -4.91 -11.67
N PRO A 368 -24.24 -5.23 -12.96
CA PRO A 368 -25.39 -5.67 -13.77
C PRO A 368 -25.96 -7.00 -13.28
N ASP A 369 -27.18 -7.34 -13.70
CA ASP A 369 -27.87 -8.56 -13.23
C ASP A 369 -27.13 -9.84 -13.61
N GLU A 370 -26.58 -9.90 -14.82
CA GLU A 370 -25.78 -11.00 -15.33
C GLU A 370 -24.27 -10.69 -15.15
N THR A 371 -23.88 -10.45 -13.91
CA THR A 371 -22.47 -10.15 -13.63
C THR A 371 -21.63 -11.41 -13.43
N ILE A 372 -20.37 -11.34 -13.88
CA ILE A 372 -19.31 -12.34 -13.61
C ILE A 372 -18.37 -11.88 -12.50
N LEU A 373 -18.82 -10.95 -11.67
CA LEU A 373 -18.05 -10.30 -10.64
C LEU A 373 -17.65 -11.30 -9.55
N ARG A 374 -16.33 -11.43 -9.34
CA ARG A 374 -15.75 -12.36 -8.35
C ARG A 374 -15.29 -11.65 -7.08
N SER A 375 -14.82 -10.43 -7.21
CA SER A 375 -14.25 -9.69 -6.08
C SER A 375 -14.84 -8.29 -6.00
N VAL A 376 -15.30 -7.94 -4.81
CA VAL A 376 -15.81 -6.61 -4.47
C VAL A 376 -15.09 -6.09 -3.24
N SER A 377 -14.51 -4.90 -3.35
CA SER A 377 -13.98 -4.16 -2.21
C SER A 377 -14.64 -2.79 -2.17
N VAL A 378 -15.28 -2.47 -1.07
CA VAL A 378 -15.99 -1.21 -0.90
C VAL A 378 -15.70 -0.62 0.47
N ASP A 379 -15.63 0.71 0.53
CA ASP A 379 -15.82 1.40 1.77
C ASP A 379 -17.32 1.50 2.07
N SER A 380 -17.65 1.72 3.33
CA SER A 380 -19.04 1.74 3.76
C SER A 380 -19.75 3.07 3.47
N ASP A 381 -19.56 3.67 2.28
CA ASP A 381 -20.42 4.79 1.87
C ASP A 381 -21.89 4.34 1.86
N LEU A 382 -22.77 5.18 2.41
CA LEU A 382 -24.19 4.82 2.59
C LEU A 382 -24.89 4.49 1.27
N THR A 383 -24.52 5.19 0.18
CA THR A 383 -25.11 4.95 -1.15
C THR A 383 -24.70 3.59 -1.68
N VAL A 384 -23.43 3.23 -1.53
CA VAL A 384 -22.89 1.94 -1.96
C VAL A 384 -23.49 0.81 -1.13
N SER A 385 -23.53 0.95 0.21
CA SER A 385 -24.07 -0.06 1.11
C SER A 385 -25.55 -0.35 0.83
N ARG A 386 -26.38 0.70 0.68
CA ARG A 386 -27.81 0.55 0.33
C ARG A 386 -28.00 -0.09 -1.04
N PHE A 387 -27.19 0.29 -2.01
CA PHE A 387 -27.24 -0.33 -3.32
C PHE A 387 -26.94 -1.83 -3.24
N LEU A 388 -25.84 -2.23 -2.56
CA LEU A 388 -25.46 -3.63 -2.42
C LEU A 388 -26.53 -4.44 -1.66
N ALA A 389 -27.09 -3.89 -0.58
CA ALA A 389 -28.19 -4.52 0.15
C ALA A 389 -29.41 -4.75 -0.76
N SER A 390 -29.79 -3.75 -1.57
CA SER A 390 -30.90 -3.87 -2.51
C SER A 390 -30.60 -4.83 -3.66
N ARG A 391 -29.35 -4.90 -4.10
CA ARG A 391 -28.89 -5.82 -5.14
C ARG A 391 -28.94 -7.27 -4.68
N GLY A 392 -28.62 -7.51 -3.40
CA GLY A 392 -28.69 -8.83 -2.79
C GLY A 392 -27.62 -9.79 -3.32
N ARG A 393 -28.03 -11.00 -3.73
CA ARG A 393 -27.10 -12.06 -4.12
C ARG A 393 -26.41 -11.80 -5.45
N ILE A 394 -25.09 -11.95 -5.46
CA ILE A 394 -24.25 -12.01 -6.67
C ILE A 394 -23.64 -13.42 -6.74
N PRO A 395 -24.18 -14.32 -7.58
CA PRO A 395 -23.82 -15.75 -7.53
C PRO A 395 -22.36 -16.06 -7.79
N SER A 396 -21.68 -15.22 -8.56
CA SER A 396 -20.24 -15.34 -8.90
C SER A 396 -19.29 -14.73 -7.89
N LEU A 397 -19.81 -14.13 -6.79
CA LEU A 397 -18.98 -13.43 -5.82
C LEU A 397 -18.28 -14.39 -4.89
N ASP A 398 -16.96 -14.45 -5.02
CA ASP A 398 -16.07 -15.29 -4.22
C ASP A 398 -15.41 -14.50 -3.08
N SER A 399 -15.17 -13.20 -3.28
CA SER A 399 -14.43 -12.36 -2.33
C SER A 399 -15.15 -11.04 -2.07
N LEU A 400 -15.36 -10.75 -0.79
CA LEU A 400 -15.88 -9.47 -0.34
C LEU A 400 -14.91 -8.84 0.66
N ARG A 401 -14.56 -7.57 0.41
CA ARG A 401 -13.87 -6.73 1.34
C ARG A 401 -14.72 -5.53 1.71
N TRP A 402 -14.89 -5.35 3.02
CA TRP A 402 -15.60 -4.23 3.60
C TRP A 402 -14.63 -3.35 4.39
N ASP A 403 -14.23 -2.25 3.79
CA ASP A 403 -13.32 -1.30 4.41
C ASP A 403 -14.05 -0.29 5.32
N TRP A 404 -13.34 0.21 6.31
CA TRP A 404 -13.89 1.16 7.28
C TRP A 404 -14.19 2.52 6.66
N SER A 405 -15.39 3.05 6.95
CA SER A 405 -15.76 4.44 6.73
C SER A 405 -16.56 4.96 7.94
N PRO A 406 -16.37 6.21 8.35
CA PRO A 406 -17.10 6.77 9.49
C PRO A 406 -18.60 6.94 9.25
N SER A 407 -19.07 6.94 8.02
CA SER A 407 -20.47 7.18 7.62
C SER A 407 -21.27 5.91 7.31
N ALA A 408 -20.76 4.73 7.68
CA ALA A 408 -21.31 3.46 7.24
C ALA A 408 -22.60 3.05 7.95
N SER A 409 -23.55 2.58 7.19
CA SER A 409 -24.62 1.73 7.71
C SER A 409 -24.11 0.28 7.81
N GLU A 410 -24.22 -0.30 9.00
CA GLU A 410 -23.85 -1.71 9.25
C GLU A 410 -24.90 -2.66 8.73
N ASP A 411 -26.17 -2.32 8.94
CA ASP A 411 -27.29 -3.20 8.63
C ASP A 411 -27.37 -3.57 7.15
N GLU A 412 -27.17 -2.60 6.25
CA GLU A 412 -27.19 -2.84 4.81
C GLU A 412 -26.02 -3.75 4.37
N MET A 413 -24.83 -3.56 4.94
CA MET A 413 -23.68 -4.41 4.60
C MET A 413 -23.84 -5.81 5.17
N ILE A 414 -24.36 -5.95 6.38
CA ILE A 414 -24.72 -7.25 6.98
C ILE A 414 -25.75 -7.95 6.10
N GLN A 415 -26.78 -7.25 5.66
CA GLN A 415 -27.79 -7.80 4.74
C GLN A 415 -27.17 -8.30 3.43
N PHE A 416 -26.23 -7.53 2.86
CA PHE A 416 -25.51 -7.94 1.66
C PHE A 416 -24.65 -9.18 1.89
N ILE A 417 -23.87 -9.21 2.99
CA ILE A 417 -23.06 -10.38 3.38
C ILE A 417 -23.97 -11.61 3.54
N HIS A 418 -25.12 -11.44 4.20
CA HIS A 418 -26.09 -12.50 4.41
C HIS A 418 -26.69 -13.05 3.11
N SER A 419 -26.78 -12.22 2.08
CA SER A 419 -27.29 -12.63 0.77
C SER A 419 -26.26 -13.41 -0.04
N ASN A 420 -24.99 -13.45 0.40
CA ASN A 420 -23.87 -14.06 -0.33
C ASN A 420 -23.14 -15.15 0.48
N PRO A 421 -23.82 -16.25 0.87
CA PRO A 421 -23.22 -17.32 1.68
C PRO A 421 -22.14 -18.13 0.95
N GLN A 422 -22.04 -18.00 -0.37
CA GLN A 422 -21.03 -18.67 -1.21
C GLN A 422 -19.64 -18.05 -1.12
N LEU A 423 -19.42 -16.96 -0.34
CA LEU A 423 -18.13 -16.32 -0.22
C LEU A 423 -17.05 -17.29 0.24
N LEU A 424 -15.91 -17.25 -0.44
CA LEU A 424 -14.66 -17.92 -0.07
C LEU A 424 -13.76 -17.02 0.80
N CYS A 425 -13.82 -15.71 0.58
CA CYS A 425 -13.03 -14.72 1.29
C CYS A 425 -13.90 -13.59 1.81
N LEU A 426 -13.80 -13.32 3.13
CA LEU A 426 -14.45 -12.20 3.78
C LEU A 426 -13.41 -11.38 4.55
N ASP A 427 -13.20 -10.15 4.13
CA ASP A 427 -12.23 -9.21 4.72
C ASP A 427 -12.99 -8.00 5.28
N VAL A 428 -13.17 -7.93 6.60
CA VAL A 428 -13.86 -6.84 7.28
C VAL A 428 -12.83 -6.04 8.08
N THR A 429 -12.39 -4.91 7.54
CA THR A 429 -11.44 -4.02 8.23
C THR A 429 -12.13 -3.01 9.14
N LYS A 430 -13.45 -2.89 9.04
CA LYS A 430 -14.25 -2.09 9.97
C LYS A 430 -14.27 -2.76 11.34
N PRO A 431 -13.95 -2.03 12.43
CA PRO A 431 -14.13 -2.56 13.77
C PRO A 431 -15.61 -2.81 14.06
N LEU A 432 -15.93 -4.03 14.43
CA LEU A 432 -17.30 -4.48 14.75
C LEU A 432 -17.37 -4.86 16.22
N ILE A 433 -18.56 -4.67 16.85
CA ILE A 433 -18.84 -5.24 18.15
C ILE A 433 -18.97 -6.76 18.03
N PRO A 434 -18.64 -7.54 19.06
CA PRO A 434 -18.70 -9.01 19.02
C PRO A 434 -20.04 -9.57 18.56
N GLU A 435 -21.15 -8.98 19.01
CA GLU A 435 -22.51 -9.40 18.65
C GLU A 435 -22.79 -9.23 17.16
N THR A 436 -22.23 -8.19 16.54
CA THR A 436 -22.31 -7.99 15.08
C THR A 436 -21.49 -9.04 14.34
N ILE A 437 -20.27 -9.36 14.83
CA ILE A 437 -19.45 -10.44 14.27
C ILE A 437 -20.21 -11.78 14.30
N ASP A 438 -20.78 -12.12 15.45
CA ASP A 438 -21.55 -13.34 15.62
C ASP A 438 -22.78 -13.36 14.68
N THR A 439 -23.45 -12.22 14.51
CA THR A 439 -24.57 -12.09 13.57
C THR A 439 -24.14 -12.34 12.13
N ILE A 440 -22.99 -11.81 11.71
CA ILE A 440 -22.43 -12.01 10.35
C ILE A 440 -22.12 -13.49 10.10
N LEU A 441 -21.51 -14.17 11.07
CA LEU A 441 -20.96 -15.51 10.87
C LEU A 441 -21.98 -16.64 11.07
N VAL A 442 -23.02 -16.45 11.89
CA VAL A 442 -23.97 -17.50 12.25
C VAL A 442 -25.38 -17.20 11.80
N GLN A 443 -26.07 -18.22 11.30
CA GLN A 443 -27.51 -18.20 11.03
C GLN A 443 -28.20 -19.37 11.73
N ARG A 444 -29.19 -19.09 12.61
CA ARG A 444 -29.95 -20.13 13.30
C ARG A 444 -29.10 -21.19 14.00
N LYS A 445 -27.97 -20.77 14.63
CA LYS A 445 -26.98 -21.63 15.32
C LYS A 445 -26.16 -22.54 14.40
N GLN A 446 -26.10 -22.27 13.13
CA GLN A 446 -25.22 -22.95 12.17
C GLN A 446 -24.29 -21.93 11.54
N PRO A 447 -23.06 -22.31 11.13
CA PRO A 447 -22.21 -21.48 10.32
C PRO A 447 -22.97 -21.01 9.07
N ARG A 448 -22.81 -19.75 8.71
CA ARG A 448 -23.49 -19.20 7.52
C ARG A 448 -22.78 -19.61 6.23
N PHE A 449 -21.47 -19.75 6.33
CA PHE A 449 -20.60 -19.97 5.20
C PHE A 449 -20.08 -21.40 5.21
N ASP A 450 -20.47 -22.18 4.21
CA ASP A 450 -20.02 -23.58 4.11
C ASP A 450 -18.61 -23.70 3.51
N ASN A 451 -18.15 -22.68 2.77
CA ASN A 451 -16.90 -22.73 2.00
C ASN A 451 -15.97 -21.55 2.28
N LEU A 452 -16.14 -20.82 3.37
CA LEU A 452 -15.31 -19.69 3.69
C LEU A 452 -13.89 -20.16 4.07
N VAL A 453 -12.92 -19.83 3.24
CA VAL A 453 -11.52 -20.25 3.37
C VAL A 453 -10.67 -19.17 4.05
N SER A 454 -11.03 -17.91 3.87
CA SER A 454 -10.28 -16.77 4.39
C SER A 454 -11.17 -15.79 5.12
N LEU A 455 -10.82 -15.48 6.36
CA LEU A 455 -11.55 -14.56 7.22
C LEU A 455 -10.61 -13.53 7.85
N HIS A 456 -10.89 -12.24 7.64
CA HIS A 456 -10.26 -11.15 8.38
C HIS A 456 -11.32 -10.36 9.14
N LEU A 457 -11.13 -10.21 10.44
CA LEU A 457 -12.04 -9.47 11.33
C LEU A 457 -11.29 -8.52 12.24
N VAL A 458 -11.93 -7.39 12.50
CA VAL A 458 -11.47 -6.41 13.49
C VAL A 458 -12.54 -6.25 14.55
N SER A 459 -12.22 -6.65 15.79
CA SER A 459 -13.10 -6.40 16.94
C SER A 459 -12.95 -4.96 17.43
N GLN A 460 -14.06 -4.31 17.76
CA GLN A 460 -14.07 -2.99 18.38
C GLN A 460 -13.65 -3.04 19.86
N THR A 461 -13.87 -4.18 20.51
CA THR A 461 -13.46 -4.43 21.90
C THR A 461 -11.95 -4.69 22.00
N SER A 462 -11.40 -4.59 23.21
CA SER A 462 -9.96 -4.82 23.48
C SER A 462 -9.54 -6.29 23.32
N ALA A 463 -10.48 -7.22 23.16
CA ALA A 463 -10.23 -8.65 22.95
C ALA A 463 -11.40 -9.30 22.22
N PHE A 464 -11.20 -10.51 21.72
CA PHE A 464 -12.29 -11.36 21.22
C PHE A 464 -12.89 -12.14 22.39
N PRO A 465 -14.20 -12.06 22.65
CA PRO A 465 -14.84 -12.92 23.64
C PRO A 465 -14.76 -14.41 23.26
N PRO A 466 -14.72 -15.34 24.24
CA PRO A 466 -14.67 -16.77 23.96
C PRO A 466 -15.81 -17.25 23.06
N GLN A 467 -17.01 -16.66 23.21
CA GLN A 467 -18.17 -16.98 22.39
C GLN A 467 -17.93 -16.67 20.91
N THR A 468 -17.39 -15.49 20.61
CA THR A 468 -17.07 -15.08 19.23
C THR A 468 -15.96 -15.94 18.64
N LEU A 469 -14.93 -16.30 19.42
CA LEU A 469 -13.90 -17.24 18.98
C LEU A 469 -14.51 -18.63 18.65
N THR A 470 -15.44 -19.13 19.49
CA THR A 470 -16.17 -20.37 19.22
C THR A 470 -17.02 -20.26 17.95
N THR A 471 -17.62 -19.11 17.72
CA THR A 471 -18.36 -18.83 16.47
C THR A 471 -17.43 -18.92 15.26
N ILE A 472 -16.26 -18.31 15.32
CA ILE A 472 -15.24 -18.41 14.25
C ILE A 472 -14.82 -19.85 14.05
N ALA A 473 -14.56 -20.57 15.12
CA ALA A 473 -14.14 -21.97 15.12
C ALA A 473 -15.16 -22.94 14.53
N SER A 474 -16.43 -22.55 14.46
CA SER A 474 -17.49 -23.34 13.81
C SER A 474 -17.40 -23.37 12.28
N ILE A 475 -16.55 -22.52 11.68
CA ILE A 475 -16.33 -22.47 10.23
C ILE A 475 -15.15 -23.39 9.88
N GLU A 476 -15.40 -24.69 9.79
CA GLU A 476 -14.36 -25.73 9.63
C GLU A 476 -13.55 -25.59 8.33
N SER A 477 -14.08 -24.90 7.32
CA SER A 477 -13.42 -24.67 6.03
C SER A 477 -12.29 -23.62 6.07
N LEU A 478 -12.10 -22.92 7.21
CA LEU A 478 -11.11 -21.85 7.32
C LEU A 478 -9.67 -22.39 7.22
N ARG A 479 -8.91 -21.78 6.30
CA ARG A 479 -7.47 -21.98 6.15
C ARG A 479 -6.68 -20.74 6.51
N HIS A 480 -7.26 -19.56 6.38
CA HIS A 480 -6.60 -18.29 6.61
C HIS A 480 -7.42 -17.43 7.56
N LEU A 481 -6.85 -17.13 8.72
CA LEU A 481 -7.51 -16.34 9.75
C LEU A 481 -6.65 -15.15 10.14
N TRP A 482 -7.22 -13.94 10.03
CA TRP A 482 -6.62 -12.71 10.50
C TRP A 482 -7.53 -12.02 11.51
N LEU A 483 -7.04 -11.87 12.73
CA LEU A 483 -7.75 -11.21 13.82
C LEU A 483 -7.03 -9.94 14.25
N SER A 484 -7.80 -8.91 14.54
CA SER A 484 -7.34 -7.67 15.14
C SER A 484 -8.36 -7.20 16.17
N ALA A 485 -7.92 -6.68 17.31
CA ALA A 485 -8.84 -6.14 18.30
C ALA A 485 -8.42 -4.74 18.77
N GLY A 486 -9.37 -4.03 19.38
CA GLY A 486 -9.15 -2.68 19.93
C GLY A 486 -9.59 -1.54 19.02
N ALA A 487 -9.82 -0.38 19.63
CA ALA A 487 -10.30 0.81 18.94
C ALA A 487 -9.33 1.30 17.87
N GLN A 488 -9.91 1.80 16.77
CA GLN A 488 -9.15 2.19 15.57
C GLN A 488 -8.49 3.57 15.64
N HIS A 489 -8.28 4.12 16.81
CA HIS A 489 -7.63 5.42 16.96
C HIS A 489 -6.11 5.23 17.01
N GLY A 490 -5.52 5.26 15.85
CA GLY A 490 -4.09 5.13 15.73
C GLY A 490 -3.59 3.69 15.69
N MET A 491 -2.27 3.53 15.70
CA MET A 491 -1.59 2.25 15.94
C MET A 491 -1.59 1.98 17.44
N ARG A 492 -2.76 1.93 18.03
CA ARG A 492 -2.87 1.53 19.40
C ARG A 492 -2.91 0.02 19.41
N TYR A 493 -1.88 -0.57 19.91
CA TYR A 493 -1.79 -1.99 20.23
C TYR A 493 -2.56 -2.19 21.53
N GLN A 494 -3.89 -2.30 21.43
CA GLN A 494 -4.75 -2.36 22.61
C GLN A 494 -5.21 -3.77 22.95
N TRP A 495 -4.85 -4.72 22.13
CA TRP A 495 -5.22 -6.10 22.32
C TRP A 495 -4.12 -6.85 23.08
N GLU A 496 -4.30 -7.02 24.36
CA GLU A 496 -3.52 -8.00 25.14
C GLU A 496 -4.03 -9.38 24.76
N ILE A 497 -3.17 -10.12 24.06
CA ILE A 497 -3.56 -11.40 23.48
C ILE A 497 -3.46 -12.51 24.50
N ASP A 498 -4.51 -13.29 24.66
CA ASP A 498 -4.55 -14.53 25.42
C ASP A 498 -4.39 -15.71 24.45
N HIS A 499 -3.15 -16.17 24.30
CA HIS A 499 -2.83 -17.23 23.36
C HIS A 499 -3.47 -18.56 23.72
N ASP A 500 -3.55 -18.90 25.02
CA ASP A 500 -4.15 -20.14 25.51
C ASP A 500 -5.64 -20.19 25.18
N LEU A 501 -6.35 -19.09 25.45
CA LEU A 501 -7.76 -18.96 25.10
C LEU A 501 -7.99 -19.10 23.58
N ILE A 502 -7.15 -18.46 22.77
CA ILE A 502 -7.28 -18.51 21.30
C ILE A 502 -7.02 -19.92 20.80
N MET A 503 -5.94 -20.58 21.22
CA MET A 503 -5.60 -21.95 20.82
C MET A 503 -6.70 -22.92 21.21
N GLU A 504 -7.20 -22.86 22.46
CA GLU A 504 -8.26 -23.73 22.94
C GLU A 504 -9.58 -23.50 22.19
N SER A 505 -9.93 -22.23 21.93
CA SER A 505 -11.17 -21.90 21.24
C SER A 505 -11.17 -22.29 19.77
N LEU A 506 -10.02 -22.17 19.09
CA LEU A 506 -9.90 -22.39 17.64
C LEU A 506 -9.38 -23.79 17.27
N LYS A 507 -9.11 -24.69 18.22
CA LYS A 507 -8.52 -26.02 17.98
C LYS A 507 -9.26 -26.92 16.99
N SER A 508 -10.56 -26.64 16.74
CA SER A 508 -11.34 -27.36 15.73
C SER A 508 -10.98 -27.02 14.30
N LEU A 509 -10.25 -25.93 14.06
CA LEU A 509 -9.82 -25.50 12.72
C LEU A 509 -8.61 -26.33 12.25
N ALA A 510 -8.83 -27.60 11.94
CA ALA A 510 -7.77 -28.54 11.60
C ALA A 510 -7.01 -28.15 10.31
N ASP A 511 -7.66 -27.48 9.37
CA ASP A 511 -7.09 -27.07 8.08
C ASP A 511 -6.47 -25.68 8.08
N LEU A 512 -6.27 -25.07 9.26
CA LEU A 512 -5.72 -23.72 9.36
C LEU A 512 -4.26 -23.69 8.89
N GLU A 513 -4.00 -22.96 7.81
CA GLU A 513 -2.68 -22.80 7.18
C GLU A 513 -2.00 -21.48 7.56
N THR A 514 -2.78 -20.46 7.90
CA THR A 514 -2.27 -19.12 8.21
C THR A 514 -3.04 -18.50 9.36
N ILE A 515 -2.31 -18.00 10.35
CA ILE A 515 -2.90 -17.20 11.43
C ILE A 515 -2.16 -15.87 11.58
N VAL A 516 -2.92 -14.79 11.72
CA VAL A 516 -2.42 -13.42 11.79
C VAL A 516 -3.05 -12.69 12.95
N PHE A 517 -2.22 -12.14 13.80
CA PHE A 517 -2.64 -11.23 14.85
C PHE A 517 -2.04 -9.85 14.60
N THR A 518 -2.87 -8.81 14.66
CA THR A 518 -2.40 -7.42 14.59
C THR A 518 -3.05 -6.59 15.67
N ARG A 519 -2.40 -5.50 16.06
CA ARG A 519 -2.73 -4.66 17.22
C ARG A 519 -2.59 -5.41 18.54
N ASP A 520 -1.85 -6.49 18.51
CA ASP A 520 -1.52 -7.34 19.64
C ASP A 520 -0.48 -6.69 20.54
N SER A 521 -0.56 -6.98 21.83
CA SER A 521 0.43 -6.64 22.84
C SER A 521 0.56 -7.79 23.82
N TYR A 522 1.60 -7.75 24.65
CA TYR A 522 1.96 -8.87 25.50
C TYR A 522 2.22 -8.39 26.92
N GLN A 523 1.74 -9.15 27.89
CA GLN A 523 2.04 -8.89 29.28
C GLN A 523 3.50 -9.22 29.58
N VAL A 524 4.16 -8.34 30.31
CA VAL A 524 5.54 -8.51 30.72
C VAL A 524 5.62 -8.74 32.23
N ASN A 525 6.18 -9.87 32.64
CA ASN A 525 6.32 -10.24 34.05
C ASN A 525 7.02 -9.14 34.86
N GLY A 526 6.48 -8.85 36.04
CA GLY A 526 7.04 -7.87 36.97
C GLY A 526 6.60 -6.43 36.70
N HIS A 527 5.80 -6.18 35.66
CA HIS A 527 5.20 -4.88 35.38
C HIS A 527 3.70 -4.86 35.65
N THR A 528 3.17 -3.71 35.99
CA THR A 528 1.72 -3.51 36.13
C THR A 528 1.08 -3.39 34.74
N LEU A 529 -0.24 -3.62 34.66
CA LEU A 529 -1.01 -3.39 33.42
C LEU A 529 -0.84 -1.95 32.87
N LEU A 530 -0.59 -0.97 33.75
CA LEU A 530 -0.31 0.42 33.34
C LEU A 530 1.06 0.56 32.67
N ASP A 531 2.06 -0.21 33.12
CA ASP A 531 3.40 -0.19 32.54
C ASP A 531 3.48 -0.95 31.22
N THR A 532 2.65 -2.00 31.11
CA THR A 532 2.55 -2.85 29.91
C THR A 532 1.39 -2.45 29.00
N SER A 533 0.83 -1.25 29.19
CA SER A 533 -0.21 -0.80 28.23
C SER A 533 0.26 -1.04 26.80
N PRO A 534 -0.62 -1.47 25.90
CA PRO A 534 -0.26 -1.85 24.54
C PRO A 534 0.61 -0.84 23.82
N GLU A 535 0.33 0.46 24.07
CA GLU A 535 1.14 1.55 23.52
C GLU A 535 2.58 1.54 24.04
N ARG A 536 2.79 1.12 25.30
CA ARG A 536 4.13 1.14 25.92
C ARG A 536 4.95 -0.10 25.60
N TYR A 537 4.30 -1.24 25.33
CA TYR A 537 5.00 -2.48 25.02
C TYR A 537 5.98 -2.30 23.86
N TYR A 538 5.51 -1.81 22.73
CA TYR A 538 6.34 -1.58 21.54
C TYR A 538 7.13 -0.27 21.59
N MET A 539 6.52 0.82 22.05
CA MET A 539 7.20 2.13 22.09
C MET A 539 8.34 2.17 23.12
N ASN A 540 8.09 1.64 24.32
CA ASN A 540 9.08 1.68 25.41
C ASN A 540 9.95 0.44 25.45
N LYS A 541 9.67 -0.58 24.61
CA LYS A 541 10.39 -1.84 24.58
C LYS A 541 10.60 -2.39 26.00
N VAL A 542 9.47 -2.69 26.65
CA VAL A 542 9.42 -3.11 28.06
C VAL A 542 10.03 -4.50 28.20
N LEU A 543 11.02 -4.64 29.07
CA LEU A 543 11.69 -5.92 29.39
C LEU A 543 11.23 -6.43 30.75
N PRO A 544 11.18 -7.77 30.97
CA PRO A 544 10.99 -8.36 32.29
C PRO A 544 12.02 -7.83 33.28
N LYS A 545 11.62 -7.63 34.56
CA LYS A 545 12.50 -7.07 35.58
C LYS A 545 13.66 -8.01 35.96
N ASP A 546 13.45 -9.30 35.81
CA ASP A 546 14.37 -10.37 36.10
C ASP A 546 15.23 -10.81 34.93
N LEU A 547 15.06 -10.15 33.75
CA LEU A 547 15.79 -10.51 32.56
C LEU A 547 17.27 -10.12 32.68
N LEU A 548 18.16 -11.07 32.44
CA LEU A 548 19.59 -10.82 32.36
C LEU A 548 19.98 -10.42 30.95
N LEU A 549 20.62 -9.24 30.79
CA LEU A 549 21.10 -8.78 29.49
C LEU A 549 22.05 -9.75 28.80
N ASN A 550 22.83 -10.48 29.60
CA ASN A 550 23.80 -11.48 29.15
C ASN A 550 23.16 -12.65 28.39
N ASP A 551 21.87 -12.92 28.61
CA ASP A 551 21.17 -14.02 27.93
C ASP A 551 20.86 -13.68 26.47
N TYR A 552 20.86 -12.38 26.12
CA TYR A 552 20.45 -11.90 24.83
C TYR A 552 21.51 -11.08 24.09
N LEU A 553 22.61 -10.71 24.75
CA LEU A 553 23.70 -9.94 24.15
C LEU A 553 24.97 -10.78 24.06
N THR A 554 25.73 -10.59 22.98
CA THR A 554 27.04 -11.21 22.82
C THR A 554 28.07 -10.52 23.73
N GLU A 555 29.15 -11.22 24.06
CA GLU A 555 30.25 -10.64 24.86
C GLU A 555 30.83 -9.34 24.21
N ASP A 556 30.88 -9.28 22.90
CA ASP A 556 31.39 -8.10 22.19
C ASP A 556 30.44 -6.91 22.28
N GLU A 557 29.13 -7.18 22.31
CA GLU A 557 28.11 -6.13 22.55
C GLU A 557 28.17 -5.65 24.00
N LEU A 558 28.33 -6.58 24.96
CA LEU A 558 28.48 -6.26 26.38
C LEU A 558 29.78 -5.47 26.64
N LYS A 559 30.91 -5.83 26.00
CA LYS A 559 32.15 -5.08 26.12
C LYS A 559 32.06 -3.66 25.55
N LYS A 560 31.27 -3.47 24.48
CA LYS A 560 30.97 -2.14 23.94
C LYS A 560 30.09 -1.30 24.86
N ALA A 561 29.33 -1.99 25.75
CA ALA A 561 28.45 -1.38 26.74
C ALA A 561 29.16 -0.86 27.99
N ASP A 562 30.43 -1.27 28.23
CA ASP A 562 31.18 -0.80 29.37
C ASP A 562 31.68 0.64 29.14
N PRO A 563 31.00 1.67 29.66
CA PRO A 563 31.29 3.03 29.31
C PRO A 563 32.42 3.55 30.18
N ASN A 564 33.40 4.10 29.53
CA ASN A 564 34.31 5.01 30.20
C ASN A 564 33.45 6.19 30.74
N PRO A 565 33.33 6.38 32.07
CA PRO A 565 32.32 7.26 32.69
C PRO A 565 32.47 8.76 32.37
N ILE A 566 33.41 9.14 31.54
CA ILE A 566 33.72 10.53 31.19
C ILE A 566 32.77 11.13 30.15
N LEU A 567 31.91 10.34 29.49
CA LEU A 567 30.99 10.80 28.45
C LEU A 567 29.53 10.40 28.73
N PHE A 568 28.93 11.01 29.74
CA PHE A 568 27.58 10.74 30.25
C PHE A 568 26.50 10.67 29.14
N ASP A 569 26.54 11.51 28.13
CA ASP A 569 25.57 11.55 27.03
C ASP A 569 25.70 10.35 26.06
N ARG A 570 26.91 9.84 25.86
CA ARG A 570 27.14 8.65 25.01
C ARG A 570 26.73 7.36 25.70
N SER A 571 26.89 7.28 27.03
CA SER A 571 26.54 6.10 27.81
C SER A 571 25.03 5.85 27.83
N ILE A 572 24.21 6.91 27.97
CA ILE A 572 22.74 6.79 27.96
C ILE A 572 22.26 6.26 26.61
N ARG A 573 22.70 6.84 25.50
CA ARG A 573 22.31 6.39 24.15
C ARG A 573 22.75 4.96 23.84
N LEU A 574 23.90 4.56 24.33
CA LEU A 574 24.40 3.21 24.15
C LEU A 574 23.60 2.21 24.98
N GLN A 575 23.25 2.54 26.24
CA GLN A 575 22.38 1.71 27.08
C GLN A 575 21.00 1.57 26.49
N ASP A 576 20.41 2.64 25.96
CA ASP A 576 19.11 2.57 25.25
C ASP A 576 19.19 1.66 24.02
N THR A 577 20.28 1.75 23.25
CA THR A 577 20.48 0.90 22.07
C THR A 577 20.59 -0.58 22.46
N LEU A 578 21.36 -0.89 23.50
CA LEU A 578 21.51 -2.28 23.99
C LEU A 578 20.23 -2.83 24.59
N ARG A 579 19.48 -2.00 25.34
CA ARG A 579 18.16 -2.35 25.85
C ARG A 579 17.19 -2.64 24.69
N HIS A 580 17.21 -1.86 23.63
CA HIS A 580 16.37 -2.10 22.45
C HIS A 580 16.74 -3.40 21.75
N LEU A 581 18.03 -3.66 21.56
CA LEU A 581 18.50 -4.90 20.95
C LEU A 581 18.14 -6.14 21.80
N THR A 582 18.29 -6.02 23.13
CA THR A 582 17.86 -7.08 24.07
C THR A 582 16.37 -7.33 23.96
N TRP A 583 15.56 -6.26 23.92
CA TRP A 583 14.11 -6.38 23.77
C TRP A 583 13.74 -7.06 22.45
N GLU A 584 14.36 -6.69 21.34
CA GLU A 584 14.09 -7.28 20.04
C GLU A 584 14.35 -8.79 20.04
N ARG A 585 15.49 -9.23 20.59
CA ARG A 585 15.84 -10.65 20.69
C ARG A 585 14.95 -11.42 21.65
N TRP A 586 14.66 -10.83 22.82
CA TRP A 586 13.74 -11.43 23.78
C TRP A 586 12.33 -11.55 23.19
N HIS A 587 11.80 -10.47 22.63
CA HIS A 587 10.50 -10.46 21.98
C HIS A 587 10.44 -11.50 20.87
N GLN A 588 11.47 -11.58 20.04
CA GLN A 588 11.59 -12.57 18.97
C GLN A 588 11.53 -14.00 19.54
N SER A 589 12.26 -14.29 20.62
CA SER A 589 12.25 -15.61 21.25
C SER A 589 10.88 -16.00 21.81
N GLN A 590 10.15 -15.03 22.38
CA GLN A 590 8.77 -15.24 22.85
C GLN A 590 7.81 -15.54 21.70
N MET A 591 7.90 -14.78 20.61
CA MET A 591 7.03 -15.00 19.43
C MET A 591 7.31 -16.36 18.77
N VAL A 592 8.56 -16.77 18.71
CA VAL A 592 8.93 -18.11 18.21
C VAL A 592 8.37 -19.21 19.13
N ALA A 593 8.39 -19.02 20.45
CA ALA A 593 7.78 -19.97 21.39
C ALA A 593 6.27 -20.13 21.14
N TYR A 594 5.52 -19.00 21.07
CA TYR A 594 4.10 -19.04 20.74
C TYR A 594 3.84 -19.68 19.38
N ALA A 595 4.59 -19.31 18.36
CA ALA A 595 4.43 -19.90 17.03
C ALA A 595 4.65 -21.42 17.05
N THR A 596 5.57 -21.90 17.87
CA THR A 596 5.81 -23.35 18.08
C THR A 596 4.60 -24.01 18.73
N GLU A 597 4.01 -23.41 19.76
CA GLU A 597 2.79 -23.90 20.39
C GLU A 597 1.62 -23.95 19.41
N TYR A 598 1.40 -22.88 18.63
CA TYR A 598 0.39 -22.86 17.57
C TYR A 598 0.59 -23.97 16.54
N SER A 599 1.83 -24.27 16.14
CA SER A 599 2.11 -25.34 15.19
C SER A 599 1.81 -26.74 15.74
N GLN A 600 1.86 -26.92 17.06
CA GLN A 600 1.47 -28.18 17.70
C GLN A 600 -0.05 -28.36 17.74
N VAL A 601 -0.80 -27.27 17.88
CA VAL A 601 -2.27 -27.29 17.89
C VAL A 601 -2.81 -27.37 16.45
N PHE A 602 -2.25 -26.60 15.54
CA PHE A 602 -2.69 -26.50 14.13
C PHE A 602 -1.65 -27.16 13.21
N THR A 603 -1.77 -28.44 13.00
CA THR A 603 -0.76 -29.26 12.29
C THR A 603 -0.55 -28.87 10.82
N ASN A 604 -1.50 -28.18 10.20
CA ASN A 604 -1.41 -27.68 8.82
C ASN A 604 -0.90 -26.23 8.75
N LEU A 605 -0.54 -25.62 9.87
CA LEU A 605 -0.09 -24.23 9.91
C LEU A 605 1.24 -24.06 9.19
N LYS A 606 1.28 -23.23 8.18
CA LYS A 606 2.45 -22.95 7.33
C LYS A 606 3.08 -21.60 7.61
N TRP A 607 2.28 -20.67 8.14
CA TRP A 607 2.71 -19.29 8.33
C TRP A 607 1.91 -18.60 9.44
N CYS A 608 2.59 -17.80 10.23
CA CYS A 608 1.94 -16.96 11.23
C CYS A 608 2.56 -15.57 11.28
N PHE A 609 1.76 -14.61 11.75
CA PHE A 609 2.19 -13.24 12.05
C PHE A 609 1.66 -12.87 13.43
N MET A 610 2.57 -12.63 14.36
CA MET A 610 2.28 -12.20 15.71
C MET A 610 3.44 -11.37 16.25
N GLY A 611 3.17 -10.44 17.16
CA GLY A 611 4.22 -9.56 17.69
C GLY A 611 4.93 -8.75 16.62
N GLN A 612 4.25 -8.39 15.52
CA GLN A 612 4.83 -7.73 14.35
C GLN A 612 5.91 -8.55 13.62
N LEU A 613 6.00 -9.85 13.88
CA LEU A 613 6.96 -10.75 13.23
C LEU A 613 6.25 -11.72 12.29
N SER A 614 6.77 -11.79 11.06
CA SER A 614 6.35 -12.76 10.06
C SER A 614 7.18 -14.05 10.21
N MET A 615 6.52 -15.17 10.47
CA MET A 615 7.19 -16.44 10.74
C MET A 615 6.65 -17.52 9.81
N ARG A 616 7.54 -18.24 9.15
CA ARG A 616 7.20 -19.41 8.34
C ARG A 616 7.47 -20.68 9.11
N ILE A 617 6.52 -21.60 9.08
CA ILE A 617 6.63 -22.90 9.68
C ILE A 617 7.15 -23.87 8.62
N ASP A 618 8.33 -24.43 8.86
CA ASP A 618 8.93 -25.41 7.96
C ASP A 618 8.88 -26.81 8.62
N GLU A 619 8.73 -27.87 7.84
CA GLU A 619 8.68 -29.27 8.31
C GLU A 619 9.96 -29.68 9.08
N SER A 620 11.06 -28.99 8.85
CA SER A 620 12.26 -29.09 9.66
C SER A 620 12.21 -28.03 10.76
N ILE A 621 12.09 -28.42 11.99
CA ILE A 621 12.11 -27.74 13.31
C ILE A 621 12.87 -26.37 13.40
N PHE A 622 13.29 -25.77 12.30
CA PHE A 622 14.02 -24.50 12.23
C PHE A 622 13.17 -23.39 11.58
N TRP A 623 12.66 -22.54 12.44
CA TRP A 623 12.01 -21.28 12.06
C TRP A 623 13.02 -20.37 11.34
N LYS A 624 12.89 -20.19 10.05
CA LYS A 624 13.50 -19.05 9.37
C LYS A 624 12.55 -17.87 9.52
N ILE A 625 12.89 -16.97 10.43
CA ILE A 625 12.40 -15.61 10.34
C ILE A 625 12.92 -15.11 9.00
N ALA A 626 12.01 -14.80 8.07
CA ALA A 626 12.42 -14.13 6.86
C ALA A 626 13.09 -12.82 7.31
N GLU A 627 14.41 -12.70 7.14
CA GLU A 627 15.11 -11.44 7.31
C GLU A 627 14.45 -10.44 6.38
N LEU A 628 13.72 -9.52 6.98
CA LEU A 628 13.08 -8.43 6.28
C LEU A 628 14.18 -7.44 5.97
N GLU A 629 14.57 -7.34 4.70
CA GLU A 629 15.38 -6.22 4.24
C GLU A 629 14.66 -4.93 4.64
N VAL A 630 15.36 -4.12 5.41
CA VAL A 630 14.86 -2.87 6.00
C VAL A 630 14.76 -1.84 4.89
N GLU A 631 13.61 -1.74 4.24
CA GLU A 631 13.26 -0.60 3.40
C GLU A 631 11.99 0.06 3.90
N GLU A 632 12.17 1.27 4.38
CA GLU A 632 11.28 2.43 4.58
C GLU A 632 9.82 2.22 4.99
N ARG A 633 9.48 2.67 6.21
CA ARG A 633 8.16 3.06 6.74
C ARG A 633 7.11 1.94 6.84
N ASP A 634 7.20 1.19 7.92
CA ASP A 634 6.34 0.07 8.29
C ASP A 634 6.20 -1.01 7.19
N PRO A 635 7.35 -1.54 6.71
CA PRO A 635 7.37 -2.51 5.62
C PRO A 635 6.67 -3.81 6.00
N THR A 636 6.53 -4.07 7.30
CA THR A 636 5.96 -5.31 7.85
C THR A 636 4.47 -5.42 7.55
N LEU A 637 3.68 -4.37 7.81
CA LEU A 637 2.24 -4.38 7.53
C LEU A 637 1.95 -4.40 6.02
N THR A 638 2.72 -3.66 5.22
CA THR A 638 2.58 -3.69 3.76
C THR A 638 2.87 -5.09 3.21
N ARG A 639 3.91 -5.77 3.72
CA ARG A 639 4.23 -7.15 3.33
C ARG A 639 3.21 -8.16 3.82
N LEU A 640 2.68 -7.97 5.04
CA LEU A 640 1.60 -8.77 5.58
C LEU A 640 0.37 -8.70 4.67
N HIS A 641 -0.03 -7.49 4.26
CA HIS A 641 -1.14 -7.31 3.34
C HIS A 641 -0.86 -7.94 1.97
N ALA A 642 0.37 -7.79 1.44
CA ALA A 642 0.76 -8.42 0.19
C ALA A 642 0.71 -9.96 0.28
N TYR A 643 1.17 -10.51 1.39
CA TYR A 643 1.09 -11.93 1.64
C TYR A 643 -0.36 -12.39 1.72
N TRP A 644 -1.17 -11.70 2.55
CA TRP A 644 -2.59 -12.00 2.72
C TRP A 644 -3.36 -11.96 1.41
N ASP A 645 -3.21 -10.90 0.63
CA ASP A 645 -3.86 -10.77 -0.68
C ASP A 645 -3.39 -11.86 -1.67
N ARG A 646 -2.15 -12.33 -1.57
CA ARG A 646 -1.64 -13.43 -2.40
C ARG A 646 -2.28 -14.76 -2.01
N VAL A 647 -2.32 -15.04 -0.70
CA VAL A 647 -2.88 -16.27 -0.16
C VAL A 647 -4.37 -16.37 -0.48
N THR A 648 -5.12 -15.28 -0.26
CA THR A 648 -6.57 -15.26 -0.50
C THR A 648 -6.94 -15.33 -1.98
N ARG A 649 -6.06 -14.90 -2.89
CA ARG A 649 -6.29 -15.02 -4.34
C ARG A 649 -5.96 -16.41 -4.91
N ASN A 650 -5.03 -17.12 -4.30
CA ASN A 650 -4.66 -18.47 -4.74
C ASN A 650 -5.67 -19.54 -4.29
N VAL A 651 -6.70 -19.15 -3.54
CA VAL A 651 -7.83 -20.03 -3.17
C VAL A 651 -8.75 -20.31 -4.36
N ASN A 652 -8.67 -19.49 -5.41
CA ASN A 652 -9.37 -19.66 -6.68
C ASN A 652 -8.43 -20.23 -7.75
#